data_1b4e45d8c03075533a5233b7efeb45ae
#
_entry.id   1b4e45d8c03075533a5233b7efeb45ae
#
_cell.length_a   1.000
_cell.length_b   1.000
_cell.length_c   1.000
_cell.angle_alpha   90.00
_cell.angle_beta   90.00
_cell.angle_gamma   90.00
#
_symmetry.space_group_name_H-M   'P 1'
#
loop_
_entity.id
_entity.type
_entity.pdbx_description
1 polymer ?
#
loop_
_entity_poly.entity_id
_entity_poly.type
_entity_poly.pdbx_seq_one_letter_code
_entity_poly.pdbx_strand_id
1 'polypeptide(L)'
;DPAAAPLNVTPYDGVWQGFVPGVKEGQLYKYLIETSNGDLLYKADPYAFSAELIPGTASKTAVISGYRWQDAAWMKRRAETDHMKKPLNIFEVHLGSWERHDDGLAGNGDPDSDEHSGSYLTYDDLSDQLVRYVKKMGYSHIELLPVMEHPFDGSWGYQVTGYFAPTSRYGTPKQFKHFVDACHQAGIGVILDWVPSGFCRDEQGLVHFNGNKLYEKEEHPNWGTYKFDLSRGEVRSFLISNLLYWVGEYHADGIRMDGVTSMLYLNFGIDDPRLKKYNEKGTEEDFASIEFIRACNATVGKYHPDVMMIAEESTAWPLVTYPPTDGGLGFNYKWDMGWMNDTLHYMQSDFPYRPSNHGLLTFSIMYAFNENFVLPLSHDEVVHGKCSLITRMPGDYWRQFAGMRALAFYQMTHPGAKLNFMGNEIAQFIEWRYYEGIQYFLTEQYESHAHHQHFIASLNKFYKAHPALWQKAYSSDGFEWINANDADQSIISFVRHGDDPKDDLVILINFDPATYEQFRLGLPRAGKWQEVFNTDAEQFGGSGVTNSGTVYESSHESCDGQANSIVLRVPPIGGLVLAYVGALPMRPVEEATAVSTGAIGKEKQPETKQAPKTHSPLAKSAKESPVQKRAVHKRAPAKKKTANAGESLRSTAKRSKRNSKKK
;
A
#
# COMPACT_ATOMS: atom_id res chain seq x y z
N ASP A 1 -12.68 15.07 44.80
CA ASP A 1 -13.94 14.73 44.18
C ASP A 1 -14.69 13.69 45.06
N PRO A 2 -15.94 13.94 45.44
CA PRO A 2 -16.71 13.05 46.31
C PRO A 2 -17.04 11.68 45.73
N ALA A 3 -16.68 11.39 44.47
CA ALA A 3 -16.93 10.14 43.77
C ALA A 3 -15.71 9.23 43.61
N ALA A 4 -14.59 9.53 44.26
CA ALA A 4 -13.41 8.68 44.15
C ALA A 4 -13.59 7.33 44.84
N ALA A 5 -13.47 6.24 44.10
CA ALA A 5 -13.46 4.89 44.62
C ALA A 5 -12.04 4.35 44.64
N PRO A 6 -11.47 3.95 45.83
CA PRO A 6 -10.12 3.45 45.92
C PRO A 6 -9.98 2.08 45.23
N LEU A 7 -8.92 1.90 44.42
CA LEU A 7 -8.50 0.61 43.94
C LEU A 7 -7.48 0.01 44.93
N ASN A 8 -7.41 -1.30 45.01
CA ASN A 8 -6.48 -2.03 45.86
C ASN A 8 -5.54 -2.88 44.97
N VAL A 9 -4.27 -2.91 45.37
CA VAL A 9 -3.29 -3.77 44.73
C VAL A 9 -3.54 -5.25 45.01
N THR A 10 -3.48 -6.09 44.01
CA THR A 10 -3.51 -7.54 44.21
C THR A 10 -2.20 -8.05 44.82
N PRO A 11 -2.24 -9.08 45.67
CA PRO A 11 -1.04 -9.51 46.42
C PRO A 11 0.07 -10.15 45.55
N TYR A 12 -0.23 -10.53 44.31
CA TYR A 12 0.66 -11.42 43.54
C TYR A 12 1.21 -10.85 42.23
N ASP A 13 0.61 -9.77 41.70
CA ASP A 13 0.93 -9.31 40.31
C ASP A 13 1.04 -7.79 40.16
N GLY A 14 0.84 -7.01 41.20
CA GLY A 14 0.92 -5.55 41.17
C GLY A 14 -0.22 -4.88 40.40
N VAL A 15 -1.28 -5.62 40.07
CA VAL A 15 -2.49 -5.08 39.40
C VAL A 15 -3.39 -4.41 40.43
N TRP A 16 -3.85 -3.20 40.12
CA TRP A 16 -4.80 -2.46 40.94
C TRP A 16 -6.22 -2.80 40.48
N GLN A 17 -7.07 -3.18 41.39
CA GLN A 17 -8.47 -3.52 41.12
C GLN A 17 -9.40 -2.97 42.18
N GLY A 18 -10.67 -2.76 41.77
CA GLY A 18 -11.74 -2.32 42.64
C GLY A 18 -13.09 -2.52 41.98
N PHE A 19 -14.15 -2.55 42.82
CA PHE A 19 -15.52 -2.62 42.31
C PHE A 19 -16.22 -1.29 42.64
N VAL A 20 -16.77 -0.63 41.61
CA VAL A 20 -17.51 0.62 41.74
C VAL A 20 -18.98 0.34 41.44
N PRO A 21 -19.86 0.30 42.47
CA PRO A 21 -21.27 0.00 42.23
C PRO A 21 -21.97 1.18 41.55
N GLY A 22 -23.02 0.86 40.75
CA GLY A 22 -23.89 1.86 40.15
C GLY A 22 -23.35 2.56 38.90
N VAL A 23 -22.18 2.15 38.39
CA VAL A 23 -21.65 2.67 37.14
C VAL A 23 -22.58 2.31 35.98
N LYS A 24 -22.93 3.30 35.17
CA LYS A 24 -23.74 3.17 33.95
C LYS A 24 -22.92 3.40 32.70
N GLU A 25 -23.39 2.84 31.58
CA GLU A 25 -22.80 3.14 30.26
C GLU A 25 -22.81 4.65 29.97
N GLY A 26 -21.73 5.16 29.42
CA GLY A 26 -21.59 6.56 29.03
C GLY A 26 -21.03 7.49 30.11
N GLN A 27 -20.74 6.99 31.31
CA GLN A 27 -20.14 7.81 32.38
C GLN A 27 -18.66 8.10 32.09
N LEU A 28 -18.23 9.34 32.29
CA LEU A 28 -16.85 9.75 32.19
C LEU A 28 -16.09 9.42 33.48
N TYR A 29 -14.86 8.97 33.35
CA TYR A 29 -13.97 8.68 34.46
C TYR A 29 -12.50 8.86 34.12
N LYS A 30 -11.66 9.03 35.13
CA LYS A 30 -10.21 8.98 35.07
C LYS A 30 -9.66 8.22 36.26
N TYR A 31 -8.46 7.70 36.11
CA TYR A 31 -7.67 7.25 37.25
C TYR A 31 -6.99 8.45 37.91
N LEU A 32 -7.06 8.50 39.24
CA LEU A 32 -6.22 9.38 40.06
C LEU A 32 -5.11 8.52 40.67
N ILE A 33 -3.89 8.77 40.21
CA ILE A 33 -2.72 7.99 40.59
C ILE A 33 -1.85 8.84 41.52
N GLU A 34 -1.64 8.37 42.74
CA GLU A 34 -0.65 8.93 43.65
C GLU A 34 0.70 8.26 43.34
N THR A 35 1.67 9.06 42.91
CA THR A 35 3.02 8.57 42.56
C THR A 35 3.83 8.28 43.82
N SER A 36 4.94 7.59 43.66
CA SER A 36 5.91 7.34 44.78
C SER A 36 6.46 8.60 45.45
N ASN A 37 6.35 9.75 44.77
CA ASN A 37 6.79 11.06 45.28
C ASN A 37 5.65 11.86 45.93
N GLY A 38 4.42 11.31 45.92
CA GLY A 38 3.22 11.97 46.43
C GLY A 38 2.52 12.92 45.44
N ASP A 39 2.97 12.95 44.18
CA ASP A 39 2.27 13.72 43.14
C ASP A 39 0.98 13.03 42.73
N LEU A 40 -0.05 13.82 42.43
CA LEU A 40 -1.35 13.32 41.97
C LEU A 40 -1.50 13.50 40.47
N LEU A 41 -1.64 12.40 39.74
CA LEU A 41 -1.79 12.37 38.30
C LEU A 41 -3.20 11.92 37.91
N TYR A 42 -3.86 12.70 37.05
CA TYR A 42 -5.12 12.26 36.41
C TYR A 42 -4.81 11.61 35.07
N LYS A 43 -5.18 10.34 34.91
CA LYS A 43 -4.89 9.54 33.72
C LYS A 43 -6.16 8.94 33.11
N ALA A 44 -6.22 8.95 31.78
CA ALA A 44 -7.21 8.14 31.08
C ALA A 44 -6.87 6.65 31.28
N ASP A 45 -7.90 5.80 31.19
CA ASP A 45 -7.73 4.35 31.27
C ASP A 45 -7.11 3.81 29.97
N PRO A 46 -5.93 3.19 30.01
CA PRO A 46 -5.28 2.62 28.84
C PRO A 46 -6.08 1.55 28.11
N TYR A 47 -7.02 0.89 28.82
CA TYR A 47 -7.87 -0.17 28.31
C TYR A 47 -9.32 0.27 28.08
N ALA A 48 -9.62 1.56 28.12
CA ALA A 48 -10.95 2.07 27.88
C ALA A 48 -11.44 1.73 26.47
N PHE A 49 -12.66 1.22 26.36
CA PHE A 49 -13.29 0.90 25.08
C PHE A 49 -13.97 2.09 24.41
N SER A 50 -14.03 3.23 25.09
CA SER A 50 -14.59 4.47 24.57
C SER A 50 -13.94 5.65 25.27
N ALA A 51 -13.82 6.76 24.56
CA ALA A 51 -13.27 8.00 25.09
C ALA A 51 -14.30 9.13 25.04
N GLU A 52 -14.06 10.16 25.84
CA GLU A 52 -14.76 11.42 25.73
C GLU A 52 -14.43 12.06 24.37
N LEU A 53 -15.41 12.75 23.79
CA LEU A 53 -15.17 13.51 22.56
C LEU A 53 -14.19 14.65 22.83
N ILE A 54 -13.24 14.84 21.92
CA ILE A 54 -12.29 15.95 22.01
C ILE A 54 -13.02 17.32 22.09
N PRO A 55 -12.48 18.30 22.84
CA PRO A 55 -11.18 18.32 23.52
C PRO A 55 -11.16 17.64 24.90
N GLY A 56 -12.20 16.90 25.27
CA GLY A 56 -12.24 16.11 26.49
C GLY A 56 -11.20 14.99 26.48
N THR A 57 -10.70 14.64 27.68
CA THR A 57 -9.59 13.69 27.83
C THR A 57 -9.91 12.52 28.76
N ALA A 58 -11.17 12.36 29.14
CA ALA A 58 -11.61 11.28 30.01
C ALA A 58 -11.89 9.99 29.24
N SER A 59 -11.75 8.89 29.91
CA SER A 59 -12.30 7.62 29.46
C SER A 59 -13.82 7.58 29.68
N LYS A 60 -14.51 6.79 28.88
CA LYS A 60 -15.95 6.65 28.93
C LYS A 60 -16.34 5.18 29.10
N THR A 61 -17.17 4.88 30.04
CA THR A 61 -17.66 3.52 30.23
C THR A 61 -18.49 3.08 29.02
N ALA A 62 -18.21 1.91 28.49
CA ALA A 62 -18.90 1.38 27.31
C ALA A 62 -19.18 -0.13 27.50
N VAL A 63 -20.31 -0.56 26.97
CA VAL A 63 -20.65 -1.97 26.83
C VAL A 63 -20.41 -2.40 25.41
N ILE A 64 -19.32 -3.11 25.16
CA ILE A 64 -18.94 -3.60 23.82
C ILE A 64 -19.60 -4.94 23.46
N SER A 65 -20.09 -5.68 24.46
CA SER A 65 -20.81 -6.94 24.27
C SER A 65 -22.24 -6.73 23.76
N GLY A 66 -22.84 -7.82 23.23
CA GLY A 66 -24.25 -7.81 22.82
C GLY A 66 -24.54 -7.25 21.43
N TYR A 67 -23.53 -6.85 20.65
CA TYR A 67 -23.71 -6.58 19.23
C TYR A 67 -23.99 -7.90 18.50
N ARG A 68 -24.97 -7.89 17.58
CA ARG A 68 -25.38 -9.08 16.81
C ARG A 68 -24.87 -8.94 15.39
N TRP A 69 -23.71 -9.54 15.13
CA TRP A 69 -23.10 -9.58 13.85
C TRP A 69 -23.98 -10.28 12.79
N GLN A 70 -24.02 -9.72 11.58
CA GLN A 70 -24.72 -10.28 10.42
C GLN A 70 -23.73 -10.82 9.36
N ASP A 71 -22.46 -10.86 9.69
CA ASP A 71 -21.34 -11.18 8.80
C ASP A 71 -20.93 -12.66 8.78
N ALA A 72 -21.69 -13.56 9.37
CA ALA A 72 -21.33 -14.99 9.48
C ALA A 72 -20.95 -15.63 8.14
N ALA A 73 -21.61 -15.23 7.02
CA ALA A 73 -21.29 -15.73 5.69
C ALA A 73 -19.93 -15.21 5.19
N TRP A 74 -19.58 -13.98 5.55
CA TRP A 74 -18.26 -13.40 5.26
C TRP A 74 -17.18 -14.13 6.04
N MET A 75 -17.33 -14.25 7.35
CA MET A 75 -16.36 -14.89 8.25
C MET A 75 -16.08 -16.34 7.83
N LYS A 76 -17.13 -17.08 7.47
CA LYS A 76 -16.96 -18.45 6.92
C LYS A 76 -16.14 -18.44 5.64
N ARG A 77 -16.50 -17.58 4.68
CA ARG A 77 -15.80 -17.49 3.39
C ARG A 77 -14.33 -17.06 3.59
N ARG A 78 -14.07 -16.09 4.49
CA ARG A 78 -12.71 -15.65 4.84
C ARG A 78 -11.87 -16.81 5.35
N ALA A 79 -12.39 -17.60 6.28
CA ALA A 79 -11.70 -18.76 6.86
C ALA A 79 -11.40 -19.88 5.84
N GLU A 80 -12.18 -19.97 4.76
CA GLU A 80 -12.03 -20.98 3.70
C GLU A 80 -11.21 -20.46 2.49
N THR A 81 -10.79 -19.19 2.51
CA THR A 81 -10.15 -18.53 1.36
C THR A 81 -8.65 -18.36 1.58
N ASP A 82 -7.86 -18.80 0.60
CA ASP A 82 -6.44 -18.39 0.50
C ASP A 82 -6.38 -16.99 -0.11
N HIS A 83 -6.15 -15.98 0.73
CA HIS A 83 -6.09 -14.57 0.30
C HIS A 83 -4.94 -14.30 -0.69
N MET A 84 -3.87 -15.11 -0.68
CA MET A 84 -2.75 -14.98 -1.63
C MET A 84 -3.14 -15.30 -3.08
N LYS A 85 -4.26 -15.99 -3.27
CA LYS A 85 -4.81 -16.39 -4.57
C LYS A 85 -6.12 -15.68 -4.89
N LYS A 86 -6.32 -14.49 -4.35
CA LYS A 86 -7.50 -13.65 -4.59
C LYS A 86 -7.10 -12.24 -4.95
N PRO A 87 -7.94 -11.52 -5.69
CA PRO A 87 -7.66 -10.13 -5.99
C PRO A 87 -7.69 -9.29 -4.71
N LEU A 88 -6.56 -8.68 -4.37
CA LEU A 88 -6.45 -7.72 -3.28
C LEU A 88 -6.25 -6.33 -3.88
N ASN A 89 -7.30 -5.52 -3.81
CA ASN A 89 -7.36 -4.15 -4.29
C ASN A 89 -7.98 -3.29 -3.20
N ILE A 90 -7.16 -2.46 -2.57
CA ILE A 90 -7.42 -1.76 -1.33
C ILE A 90 -7.76 -0.29 -1.62
N PHE A 91 -8.81 0.20 -1.01
CA PHE A 91 -9.15 1.63 -0.94
C PHE A 91 -8.77 2.16 0.43
N GLU A 92 -7.70 2.96 0.51
CA GLU A 92 -7.20 3.56 1.74
C GLU A 92 -7.99 4.84 2.04
N VAL A 93 -8.49 4.98 3.26
CA VAL A 93 -9.44 6.03 3.65
C VAL A 93 -9.12 6.60 5.02
N HIS A 94 -9.13 7.95 5.12
CA HIS A 94 -9.27 8.67 6.37
C HIS A 94 -10.74 9.06 6.58
N LEU A 95 -11.41 8.45 7.56
CA LEU A 95 -12.85 8.58 7.73
C LEU A 95 -13.32 10.02 7.93
N GLY A 96 -12.51 10.85 8.61
CA GLY A 96 -12.84 12.23 8.94
C GLY A 96 -12.75 13.23 7.77
N SER A 97 -12.23 12.78 6.61
CA SER A 97 -12.05 13.64 5.44
C SER A 97 -12.36 12.94 4.11
N TRP A 98 -13.06 11.82 4.15
CA TRP A 98 -13.61 11.22 2.94
C TRP A 98 -14.74 12.09 2.39
N GLU A 99 -15.78 12.28 3.15
CA GLU A 99 -16.84 13.28 2.96
C GLU A 99 -17.25 13.88 4.31
N ARG A 100 -17.94 15.01 4.29
CA ARG A 100 -18.48 15.68 5.46
C ARG A 100 -19.91 16.11 5.20
N HIS A 101 -20.67 16.37 6.26
CA HIS A 101 -22.01 16.94 6.11
C HIS A 101 -21.93 18.35 5.52
N ASP A 102 -22.84 18.67 4.59
CA ASP A 102 -23.06 20.04 4.11
C ASP A 102 -24.03 20.74 5.06
N ASP A 103 -23.54 21.12 6.23
CA ASP A 103 -24.29 21.80 7.27
C ASP A 103 -24.02 23.31 7.33
N GLY A 104 -23.34 23.82 6.29
CA GLY A 104 -23.02 25.25 6.13
C GLY A 104 -21.87 25.71 7.04
N LEU A 105 -21.20 24.83 7.73
CA LEU A 105 -19.96 25.14 8.45
C LEU A 105 -18.84 25.32 7.44
N ALA A 106 -18.42 26.57 7.22
CA ALA A 106 -17.25 26.87 6.40
C ALA A 106 -16.01 26.85 7.29
N GLY A 107 -15.10 25.92 7.03
CA GLY A 107 -13.76 25.97 7.62
C GLY A 107 -13.04 27.25 7.16
N ASN A 108 -12.16 27.78 8.00
CA ASN A 108 -11.35 28.97 7.65
C ASN A 108 -10.15 28.64 6.74
N GLY A 109 -9.94 27.38 6.40
CA GLY A 109 -8.83 26.92 5.57
C GLY A 109 -7.47 26.92 6.28
N ASP A 110 -7.46 27.18 7.58
CA ASP A 110 -6.27 27.11 8.42
C ASP A 110 -6.15 25.70 9.03
N PRO A 111 -5.11 24.91 8.68
CA PRO A 111 -4.91 23.58 9.19
C PRO A 111 -4.68 23.53 10.71
N ASP A 112 -4.28 24.65 11.32
CA ASP A 112 -4.04 24.76 12.75
C ASP A 112 -5.28 25.24 13.54
N SER A 113 -6.42 25.44 12.84
CA SER A 113 -7.66 25.86 13.49
C SER A 113 -8.59 24.66 13.73
N ASP A 114 -9.40 24.75 14.79
CA ASP A 114 -10.45 23.77 15.06
C ASP A 114 -11.70 23.97 14.17
N GLU A 115 -11.67 24.91 13.24
CA GLU A 115 -12.77 25.21 12.32
C GLU A 115 -12.65 24.39 11.04
N HIS A 116 -13.23 23.20 11.04
CA HIS A 116 -13.31 22.32 9.89
C HIS A 116 -14.52 22.63 9.00
N SER A 117 -14.40 22.35 7.70
CA SER A 117 -15.52 22.46 6.75
C SER A 117 -16.49 21.29 6.95
N GLY A 118 -17.69 21.58 7.44
CA GLY A 118 -18.73 20.60 7.71
C GLY A 118 -18.47 19.70 8.93
N SER A 119 -19.50 19.12 9.51
CA SER A 119 -19.37 18.13 10.58
C SER A 119 -18.96 16.75 10.03
N TYR A 120 -18.39 15.92 10.89
CA TYR A 120 -18.01 14.54 10.53
C TYR A 120 -19.24 13.68 10.21
N LEU A 121 -19.09 12.80 9.21
CA LEU A 121 -20.00 11.67 9.04
C LEU A 121 -19.85 10.71 10.22
N THR A 122 -20.97 10.18 10.69
CA THR A 122 -20.95 9.14 11.71
C THR A 122 -20.59 7.78 11.14
N TYR A 123 -20.20 6.81 11.99
CA TYR A 123 -20.02 5.42 11.55
C TYR A 123 -21.26 4.86 10.86
N ASP A 124 -22.47 5.27 11.26
CA ASP A 124 -23.71 4.84 10.61
C ASP A 124 -23.89 5.49 9.22
N ASP A 125 -23.56 6.78 9.05
CA ASP A 125 -23.54 7.45 7.75
C ASP A 125 -22.54 6.76 6.81
N LEU A 126 -21.33 6.48 7.31
CA LEU A 126 -20.29 5.79 6.57
C LEU A 126 -20.68 4.35 6.19
N SER A 127 -21.45 3.66 7.04
CA SER A 127 -21.99 2.32 6.76
C SER A 127 -22.88 2.28 5.52
N ASP A 128 -23.59 3.38 5.23
CA ASP A 128 -24.39 3.51 4.02
C ASP A 128 -23.61 4.12 2.86
N GLN A 129 -23.01 5.28 3.06
CA GLN A 129 -22.44 6.09 1.99
C GLN A 129 -21.11 5.55 1.47
N LEU A 130 -20.13 5.37 2.36
CA LEU A 130 -18.79 4.90 1.99
C LEU A 130 -18.81 3.46 1.48
N VAL A 131 -19.54 2.58 2.16
CA VAL A 131 -19.65 1.17 1.74
C VAL A 131 -20.26 1.04 0.35
N ARG A 132 -21.32 1.82 0.06
CA ARG A 132 -21.96 1.86 -1.26
C ARG A 132 -20.98 2.37 -2.33
N TYR A 133 -20.21 3.42 -2.01
CA TYR A 133 -19.21 4.00 -2.89
C TYR A 133 -18.12 3.00 -3.25
N VAL A 134 -17.49 2.39 -2.26
CA VAL A 134 -16.39 1.41 -2.45
C VAL A 134 -16.86 0.20 -3.25
N LYS A 135 -18.08 -0.28 -2.99
CA LYS A 135 -18.69 -1.36 -3.76
C LYS A 135 -18.91 -0.97 -5.23
N LYS A 136 -19.43 0.25 -5.48
CA LYS A 136 -19.60 0.80 -6.83
C LYS A 136 -18.27 0.89 -7.56
N MET A 137 -17.23 1.39 -6.89
CA MET A 137 -15.90 1.53 -7.45
C MET A 137 -15.18 0.20 -7.68
N GLY A 138 -15.64 -0.88 -7.05
CA GLY A 138 -15.15 -2.23 -7.32
C GLY A 138 -13.90 -2.63 -6.51
N TYR A 139 -13.55 -1.93 -5.45
CA TYR A 139 -12.50 -2.36 -4.54
C TYR A 139 -12.87 -3.64 -3.78
N SER A 140 -11.89 -4.38 -3.30
CA SER A 140 -12.10 -5.60 -2.52
C SER A 140 -12.07 -5.36 -1.01
N HIS A 141 -11.25 -4.38 -0.58
CA HIS A 141 -11.04 -4.03 0.83
C HIS A 141 -11.01 -2.52 1.00
N ILE A 142 -11.34 -2.10 2.22
CA ILE A 142 -11.05 -0.75 2.73
C ILE A 142 -9.90 -0.89 3.72
N GLU A 143 -8.92 0.01 3.65
CA GLU A 143 -7.91 0.21 4.69
C GLU A 143 -8.18 1.55 5.37
N LEU A 144 -8.43 1.52 6.67
CA LEU A 144 -8.73 2.71 7.45
C LEU A 144 -7.45 3.25 8.08
N LEU A 145 -7.12 4.52 7.82
CA LEU A 145 -6.14 5.23 8.63
C LEU A 145 -6.51 5.08 10.11
N PRO A 146 -5.58 5.25 11.06
CA PRO A 146 -5.79 4.82 12.44
C PRO A 146 -7.10 5.36 13.04
N VAL A 147 -7.97 4.44 13.43
CA VAL A 147 -9.27 4.73 14.05
C VAL A 147 -9.23 4.66 15.58
N MET A 148 -8.09 4.39 16.17
CA MET A 148 -7.87 4.48 17.60
C MET A 148 -7.98 5.92 18.07
N GLU A 149 -8.45 6.13 19.32
CA GLU A 149 -8.63 7.48 19.83
C GLU A 149 -7.32 8.27 19.92
N HIS A 150 -7.36 9.53 19.50
CA HIS A 150 -6.22 10.44 19.41
C HIS A 150 -6.66 11.89 19.64
N PRO A 151 -5.82 12.75 20.24
CA PRO A 151 -6.21 14.10 20.63
C PRO A 151 -6.13 15.12 19.49
N PHE A 152 -5.36 14.84 18.45
CA PHE A 152 -5.01 15.81 17.42
C PHE A 152 -5.37 15.31 16.01
N ASP A 153 -6.31 15.98 15.34
CA ASP A 153 -6.79 15.60 14.00
C ASP A 153 -5.69 15.64 12.94
N GLY A 154 -4.77 16.61 13.04
CA GLY A 154 -3.62 16.74 12.15
C GLY A 154 -2.59 15.62 12.27
N SER A 155 -2.74 14.71 13.23
CA SER A 155 -1.96 13.47 13.28
C SER A 155 -2.53 12.35 12.39
N TRP A 156 -3.71 12.57 11.80
CA TRP A 156 -4.44 11.57 11.00
C TRP A 156 -4.74 10.26 11.74
N GLY A 157 -4.68 10.30 13.07
CA GLY A 157 -4.83 9.13 13.94
C GLY A 157 -3.52 8.47 14.40
N TYR A 158 -2.36 8.89 13.88
CA TYR A 158 -1.07 8.25 14.24
C TYR A 158 -0.53 8.63 15.62
N GLN A 159 -1.05 9.67 16.27
CA GLN A 159 -0.69 10.03 17.64
C GLN A 159 -1.71 9.49 18.65
N VAL A 160 -1.72 8.17 18.82
CA VAL A 160 -2.72 7.44 19.60
C VAL A 160 -2.61 7.74 21.11
N THR A 161 -3.78 7.92 21.77
CA THR A 161 -3.90 7.96 23.24
C THR A 161 -4.79 6.85 23.77
N GLY A 162 -5.81 6.41 23.03
CA GLY A 162 -6.77 5.38 23.45
C GLY A 162 -6.73 4.15 22.57
N TYR A 163 -5.81 3.21 22.84
CA TYR A 163 -5.56 2.05 22.00
C TYR A 163 -6.77 1.12 21.80
N PHE A 164 -7.62 0.98 22.80
CA PHE A 164 -8.78 0.08 22.79
C PHE A 164 -10.09 0.80 22.42
N ALA A 165 -10.07 2.12 22.21
CA ALA A 165 -11.24 2.91 21.88
C ALA A 165 -11.24 3.28 20.41
N PRO A 166 -12.25 2.88 19.61
CA PRO A 166 -12.50 3.56 18.33
C PRO A 166 -12.82 5.02 18.61
N THR A 167 -12.25 5.92 17.80
CA THR A 167 -12.39 7.36 18.05
C THR A 167 -13.85 7.79 18.16
N SER A 168 -14.15 8.57 19.18
CA SER A 168 -15.49 9.10 19.45
C SER A 168 -15.97 10.15 18.44
N ARG A 169 -15.09 10.62 17.57
CA ARG A 169 -15.41 11.60 16.50
C ARG A 169 -16.55 11.15 15.61
N TYR A 170 -16.61 9.85 15.32
CA TYR A 170 -17.56 9.27 14.37
C TYR A 170 -18.67 8.48 15.03
N GLY A 171 -18.67 8.35 16.36
CA GLY A 171 -19.70 7.66 17.11
C GLY A 171 -19.21 6.70 18.19
N THR A 172 -19.98 5.65 18.43
CA THR A 172 -19.77 4.68 19.50
C THR A 172 -19.08 3.40 19.01
N PRO A 173 -18.49 2.60 19.91
CA PRO A 173 -17.95 1.28 19.57
C PRO A 173 -18.94 0.35 18.86
N LYS A 174 -20.23 0.40 19.22
CA LYS A 174 -21.27 -0.40 18.57
C LYS A 174 -21.55 0.04 17.15
N GLN A 175 -21.50 1.35 16.89
CA GLN A 175 -21.65 1.90 15.53
C GLN A 175 -20.43 1.55 14.66
N PHE A 176 -19.22 1.51 15.23
CA PHE A 176 -18.06 1.03 14.49
C PHE A 176 -18.17 -0.46 14.13
N LYS A 177 -18.70 -1.31 15.03
CA LYS A 177 -19.05 -2.70 14.67
C LYS A 177 -20.06 -2.76 13.53
N HIS A 178 -21.08 -1.90 13.55
CA HIS A 178 -22.07 -1.82 12.48
C HIS A 178 -21.43 -1.43 11.13
N PHE A 179 -20.47 -0.51 11.15
CA PHE A 179 -19.71 -0.14 9.94
C PHE A 179 -18.95 -1.34 9.36
N VAL A 180 -18.20 -2.08 10.18
CA VAL A 180 -17.48 -3.27 9.72
C VAL A 180 -18.45 -4.35 9.20
N ASP A 181 -19.53 -4.59 9.92
CA ASP A 181 -20.58 -5.55 9.53
C ASP A 181 -21.20 -5.18 8.17
N ALA A 182 -21.48 -3.89 7.93
CA ALA A 182 -21.99 -3.39 6.65
C ALA A 182 -20.97 -3.61 5.50
N CYS A 183 -19.68 -3.40 5.75
CA CYS A 183 -18.62 -3.73 4.79
C CYS A 183 -18.67 -5.22 4.41
N HIS A 184 -18.71 -6.11 5.40
CA HIS A 184 -18.74 -7.55 5.21
C HIS A 184 -20.00 -8.02 4.44
N GLN A 185 -21.16 -7.47 4.76
CA GLN A 185 -22.40 -7.74 4.02
C GLN A 185 -22.35 -7.25 2.58
N ALA A 186 -21.60 -6.16 2.32
CA ALA A 186 -21.36 -5.67 0.97
C ALA A 186 -20.32 -6.48 0.19
N GLY A 187 -19.61 -7.41 0.85
CA GLY A 187 -18.52 -8.21 0.27
C GLY A 187 -17.18 -7.47 0.25
N ILE A 188 -16.95 -6.56 1.19
CA ILE A 188 -15.76 -5.72 1.33
C ILE A 188 -15.08 -6.07 2.65
N GLY A 189 -13.78 -6.41 2.60
CA GLY A 189 -12.96 -6.61 3.80
C GLY A 189 -12.49 -5.30 4.42
N VAL A 190 -12.16 -5.33 5.70
CA VAL A 190 -11.70 -4.15 6.46
C VAL A 190 -10.30 -4.39 7.01
N ILE A 191 -9.36 -3.55 6.61
CA ILE A 191 -7.99 -3.51 7.13
C ILE A 191 -7.89 -2.30 8.04
N LEU A 192 -7.29 -2.47 9.22
CA LEU A 192 -7.05 -1.39 10.15
C LEU A 192 -5.57 -1.03 10.19
N ASP A 193 -5.29 0.26 10.09
CA ASP A 193 -3.95 0.78 10.33
C ASP A 193 -3.68 0.84 11.84
N TRP A 194 -2.65 0.14 12.29
CA TRP A 194 -2.30 -0.05 13.70
C TRP A 194 -0.90 0.48 13.99
N VAL A 195 -0.78 1.27 15.07
CA VAL A 195 0.40 2.06 15.40
C VAL A 195 1.12 1.53 16.64
N PRO A 196 1.89 0.43 16.57
CA PRO A 196 2.66 -0.08 17.70
C PRO A 196 4.03 0.58 17.86
N SER A 197 4.45 1.41 16.91
CA SER A 197 5.75 2.06 16.89
C SER A 197 5.91 3.11 18.00
N GLY A 198 4.80 3.76 18.38
CA GLY A 198 4.83 4.82 19.39
C GLY A 198 3.45 5.35 19.73
N PHE A 199 3.37 6.28 20.68
CA PHE A 199 2.16 6.88 21.19
C PHE A 199 2.32 8.38 21.45
N CYS A 200 1.18 9.09 21.52
CA CYS A 200 1.13 10.55 21.69
C CYS A 200 1.83 11.00 22.99
N ARG A 201 2.51 12.14 22.93
CA ARG A 201 3.09 12.81 24.12
C ARG A 201 2.02 13.62 24.87
N ASP A 202 0.96 12.96 25.29
CA ASP A 202 -0.13 13.52 26.05
C ASP A 202 -0.05 13.09 27.52
N GLU A 203 0.05 14.07 28.42
CA GLU A 203 0.15 13.83 29.87
C GLU A 203 -1.11 13.15 30.46
N GLN A 204 -2.25 13.23 29.78
CA GLN A 204 -3.49 12.55 30.20
C GLN A 204 -3.54 11.08 29.77
N GLY A 205 -2.68 10.70 28.81
CA GLY A 205 -2.57 9.34 28.26
C GLY A 205 -1.49 8.50 28.95
N LEU A 206 -0.72 7.78 28.13
CA LEU A 206 0.29 6.79 28.59
C LEU A 206 1.58 7.38 29.14
N VAL A 207 1.89 8.65 28.81
CA VAL A 207 3.16 9.30 29.19
C VAL A 207 3.30 9.37 30.70
N HIS A 208 4.42 8.88 31.23
CA HIS A 208 4.73 8.85 32.67
C HIS A 208 3.52 8.37 33.50
N PHE A 209 2.87 7.27 33.08
CA PHE A 209 1.56 6.87 33.54
C PHE A 209 1.42 6.81 35.08
N ASN A 210 2.46 6.32 35.75
CA ASN A 210 2.52 6.25 37.23
C ASN A 210 3.61 7.17 37.81
N GLY A 211 3.98 8.22 37.08
CA GLY A 211 5.10 9.12 37.44
C GLY A 211 6.46 8.64 36.93
N ASN A 212 6.54 7.45 36.36
CA ASN A 212 7.75 6.87 35.77
C ASN A 212 7.47 6.44 34.31
N LYS A 213 8.54 6.15 33.57
CA LYS A 213 8.45 5.55 32.24
C LYS A 213 7.93 4.12 32.35
N LEU A 214 6.62 3.93 32.23
CA LEU A 214 6.00 2.61 32.28
C LEU A 214 5.87 1.98 30.88
N TYR A 215 5.43 2.75 29.89
CA TYR A 215 5.22 2.30 28.52
C TYR A 215 6.35 2.73 27.59
N GLU A 216 6.92 3.89 27.83
CA GLU A 216 7.86 4.56 26.96
C GLU A 216 9.31 4.15 27.15
N LYS A 217 10.04 4.02 26.03
CA LYS A 217 11.50 3.86 25.94
C LYS A 217 12.18 5.23 25.86
N GLU A 218 11.87 5.99 24.82
CA GLU A 218 12.44 7.30 24.50
C GLU A 218 11.53 8.08 23.56
N GLU A 219 11.77 9.37 23.41
CA GLU A 219 11.08 10.18 22.40
C GLU A 219 11.49 9.76 20.99
N HIS A 220 10.53 9.74 20.06
CA HIS A 220 10.83 9.55 18.64
C HIS A 220 11.43 10.86 18.08
N PRO A 221 12.58 10.80 17.34
CA PRO A 221 13.29 12.01 16.94
C PRO A 221 12.49 12.95 16.03
N ASN A 222 11.55 12.42 15.24
CA ASN A 222 10.87 13.18 14.17
C ASN A 222 9.35 13.33 14.35
N TRP A 223 8.65 12.40 15.07
CA TRP A 223 7.18 12.30 15.02
C TRP A 223 6.44 12.93 16.19
N GLY A 224 7.18 13.49 17.17
CA GLY A 224 6.55 14.07 18.36
C GLY A 224 5.81 13.05 19.22
N THR A 225 6.22 11.78 19.17
CA THR A 225 5.68 10.66 19.93
C THR A 225 6.74 10.07 20.87
N TYR A 226 6.33 9.21 21.81
CA TYR A 226 7.22 8.31 22.52
C TYR A 226 7.22 6.94 21.85
N LYS A 227 8.40 6.31 21.71
CA LYS A 227 8.53 4.90 21.33
C LYS A 227 8.15 4.02 22.50
N PHE A 228 7.43 2.93 22.26
CA PHE A 228 7.20 1.91 23.27
C PHE A 228 8.47 1.19 23.69
N ASP A 229 8.57 0.83 24.98
CA ASP A 229 9.65 -0.04 25.47
C ASP A 229 9.27 -1.52 25.24
N LEU A 230 9.53 -1.98 24.04
CA LEU A 230 9.21 -3.35 23.60
C LEU A 230 10.11 -4.43 24.24
N SER A 231 11.07 -4.05 25.10
CA SER A 231 11.82 -4.99 25.92
C SER A 231 11.02 -5.47 27.14
N ARG A 232 9.94 -4.75 27.51
CA ARG A 232 9.11 -5.07 28.68
C ARG A 232 7.96 -6.02 28.31
N GLY A 233 7.79 -7.08 29.09
CA GLY A 233 6.72 -8.06 28.90
C GLY A 233 5.33 -7.45 28.98
N GLU A 234 5.10 -6.53 29.92
CA GLU A 234 3.84 -5.85 30.16
C GLU A 234 3.44 -4.98 28.96
N VAL A 235 4.39 -4.25 28.36
CA VAL A 235 4.16 -3.42 27.17
C VAL A 235 3.84 -4.30 25.97
N ARG A 236 4.57 -5.38 25.78
CA ARG A 236 4.29 -6.37 24.72
C ARG A 236 2.92 -7.00 24.91
N SER A 237 2.56 -7.37 26.14
CA SER A 237 1.24 -7.93 26.48
C SER A 237 0.11 -6.94 26.17
N PHE A 238 0.29 -5.66 26.54
CA PHE A 238 -0.67 -4.58 26.23
C PHE A 238 -0.92 -4.48 24.72
N LEU A 239 0.14 -4.38 23.92
CA LEU A 239 0.03 -4.21 22.47
C LEU A 239 -0.50 -5.47 21.77
N ILE A 240 -0.05 -6.68 22.14
CA ILE A 240 -0.56 -7.92 21.55
C ILE A 240 -2.04 -8.12 21.91
N SER A 241 -2.45 -7.81 23.14
CA SER A 241 -3.87 -7.84 23.52
C SER A 241 -4.71 -6.85 22.73
N ASN A 242 -4.15 -5.66 22.49
CA ASN A 242 -4.78 -4.64 21.65
C ASN A 242 -4.95 -5.11 20.20
N LEU A 243 -3.91 -5.70 19.62
CA LEU A 243 -3.97 -6.27 18.26
C LEU A 243 -5.08 -7.35 18.16
N LEU A 244 -5.09 -8.29 19.09
CA LEU A 244 -6.13 -9.34 19.14
C LEU A 244 -7.53 -8.78 19.38
N TYR A 245 -7.67 -7.69 20.14
CA TYR A 245 -8.94 -7.01 20.36
C TYR A 245 -9.52 -6.47 19.05
N TRP A 246 -8.73 -5.78 18.23
CA TRP A 246 -9.18 -5.27 16.94
C TRP A 246 -9.58 -6.39 15.98
N VAL A 247 -8.81 -7.47 15.97
CA VAL A 247 -9.11 -8.63 15.12
C VAL A 247 -10.33 -9.40 15.61
N GLY A 248 -10.39 -9.69 16.91
CA GLY A 248 -11.42 -10.56 17.46
C GLY A 248 -12.74 -9.86 17.77
N GLU A 249 -12.70 -8.63 18.28
CA GLU A 249 -13.90 -7.90 18.70
C GLU A 249 -14.54 -7.10 17.56
N TYR A 250 -13.72 -6.60 16.60
CA TYR A 250 -14.21 -5.83 15.46
C TYR A 250 -14.12 -6.58 14.12
N HIS A 251 -13.76 -7.86 14.14
CA HIS A 251 -13.69 -8.72 12.97
C HIS A 251 -12.79 -8.17 11.82
N ALA A 252 -11.76 -7.40 12.16
CA ALA A 252 -10.83 -6.89 11.15
C ALA A 252 -10.26 -8.02 10.28
N ASP A 253 -10.23 -7.82 8.97
CA ASP A 253 -9.73 -8.80 7.97
C ASP A 253 -8.22 -8.69 7.77
N GLY A 254 -7.66 -7.55 8.14
CA GLY A 254 -6.23 -7.31 8.08
C GLY A 254 -5.81 -6.20 9.02
N ILE A 255 -4.51 -6.19 9.32
CA ILE A 255 -3.84 -5.15 10.08
C ILE A 255 -2.65 -4.67 9.27
N ARG A 256 -2.62 -3.38 8.95
CA ARG A 256 -1.43 -2.70 8.47
C ARG A 256 -0.64 -2.21 9.68
N MET A 257 0.56 -2.69 9.88
CA MET A 257 1.45 -2.28 10.98
C MET A 257 2.28 -1.09 10.51
N ASP A 258 2.02 0.07 11.13
CA ASP A 258 2.70 1.32 10.87
C ASP A 258 4.11 1.35 11.42
N GLY A 259 5.03 2.00 10.70
CA GLY A 259 6.37 2.33 11.19
C GLY A 259 7.26 1.14 11.48
N VAL A 260 7.09 0.00 10.80
CA VAL A 260 7.92 -1.21 11.00
C VAL A 260 9.40 -0.87 10.86
N THR A 261 9.79 -0.08 9.86
CA THR A 261 11.17 0.38 9.70
C THR A 261 11.71 1.04 10.95
N SER A 262 10.93 1.93 11.58
CA SER A 262 11.36 2.67 12.76
C SER A 262 11.54 1.76 13.99
N MET A 263 10.85 0.62 14.02
CA MET A 263 11.00 -0.39 15.07
C MET A 263 12.18 -1.32 14.82
N LEU A 264 12.49 -1.64 13.56
CA LEU A 264 13.60 -2.54 13.23
C LEU A 264 14.98 -1.96 13.53
N TYR A 265 15.13 -0.61 13.43
CA TYR A 265 16.42 0.05 13.53
C TYR A 265 16.50 1.00 14.72
N LEU A 266 17.51 0.80 15.57
CA LEU A 266 17.81 1.65 16.74
C LEU A 266 18.05 3.12 16.36
N ASN A 267 18.57 3.35 15.15
CA ASN A 267 19.01 4.66 14.67
C ASN A 267 18.08 5.27 13.59
N PHE A 268 16.87 4.76 13.45
CA PHE A 268 15.91 5.36 12.50
C PHE A 268 15.68 6.85 12.84
N GLY A 269 15.90 7.73 11.85
CA GLY A 269 15.76 9.18 12.00
C GLY A 269 16.90 9.87 12.80
N ILE A 270 17.99 9.16 13.11
CA ILE A 270 19.15 9.71 13.79
C ILE A 270 20.30 9.93 12.79
N ASP A 271 20.48 11.18 12.37
CA ASP A 271 21.53 11.56 11.41
C ASP A 271 22.90 11.81 12.08
N ASP A 272 22.91 12.26 13.34
CA ASP A 272 24.15 12.54 14.06
C ASP A 272 24.84 11.24 14.49
N PRO A 273 26.05 10.92 13.94
CA PRO A 273 26.75 9.68 14.28
C PRO A 273 27.09 9.54 15.77
N ARG A 274 27.14 10.67 16.51
CA ARG A 274 27.47 10.67 17.96
C ARG A 274 26.31 10.20 18.84
N LEU A 275 25.07 10.23 18.27
CA LEU A 275 23.86 9.81 18.96
C LEU A 275 23.46 8.37 18.60
N LYS A 276 24.16 7.76 17.65
CA LYS A 276 23.88 6.39 17.20
C LYS A 276 24.10 5.37 18.31
N LYS A 277 23.19 4.42 18.40
CA LYS A 277 23.20 3.30 19.33
C LYS A 277 23.44 2.00 18.57
N TYR A 278 24.06 1.05 19.26
CA TYR A 278 24.32 -0.27 18.69
C TYR A 278 23.91 -1.34 19.71
N ASN A 279 23.42 -2.46 19.18
CA ASN A 279 23.08 -3.62 19.99
C ASN A 279 24.36 -4.36 20.46
N GLU A 280 24.18 -5.45 21.21
CA GLU A 280 25.31 -6.25 21.78
C GLU A 280 26.17 -6.93 20.70
N LYS A 281 25.69 -6.99 19.43
CA LYS A 281 26.46 -7.50 18.28
C LYS A 281 27.19 -6.39 17.52
N GLY A 282 27.02 -5.13 17.93
CA GLY A 282 27.59 -3.97 17.27
C GLY A 282 26.87 -3.55 15.98
N THR A 283 25.62 -3.96 15.83
CA THR A 283 24.77 -3.62 14.67
C THR A 283 23.61 -2.70 15.07
N GLU A 284 22.84 -2.21 14.11
CA GLU A 284 21.79 -1.20 14.33
C GLU A 284 20.38 -1.79 14.53
N GLU A 285 20.21 -3.12 14.49
CA GLU A 285 18.92 -3.77 14.68
C GLU A 285 18.44 -3.67 16.14
N ASP A 286 17.14 -3.41 16.35
CA ASP A 286 16.48 -3.50 17.66
C ASP A 286 15.89 -4.90 17.86
N PHE A 287 16.62 -5.78 18.53
CA PHE A 287 16.20 -7.18 18.73
C PHE A 287 14.90 -7.31 19.53
N ALA A 288 14.65 -6.42 20.50
CA ALA A 288 13.41 -6.46 21.26
C ALA A 288 12.17 -6.17 20.37
N SER A 289 12.31 -5.20 19.47
CA SER A 289 11.27 -4.86 18.49
C SER A 289 11.07 -5.98 17.45
N ILE A 290 12.13 -6.59 16.96
CA ILE A 290 12.07 -7.73 16.02
C ILE A 290 11.33 -8.91 16.65
N GLU A 291 11.66 -9.26 17.90
CA GLU A 291 10.96 -10.32 18.63
C GLU A 291 9.49 -9.99 18.88
N PHE A 292 9.16 -8.73 19.20
CA PHE A 292 7.79 -8.27 19.36
C PHE A 292 7.00 -8.42 18.06
N ILE A 293 7.53 -7.96 16.93
CA ILE A 293 6.90 -8.08 15.61
C ILE A 293 6.61 -9.56 15.28
N ARG A 294 7.60 -10.43 15.47
CA ARG A 294 7.43 -11.88 15.28
C ARG A 294 6.36 -12.45 16.20
N ALA A 295 6.30 -12.02 17.45
CA ALA A 295 5.30 -12.47 18.41
C ALA A 295 3.88 -12.02 18.01
N CYS A 296 3.71 -10.79 17.50
CA CYS A 296 2.45 -10.30 16.96
C CYS A 296 1.96 -11.18 15.82
N ASN A 297 2.80 -11.37 14.80
CA ASN A 297 2.46 -12.15 13.60
C ASN A 297 2.19 -13.62 13.93
N ALA A 298 3.00 -14.23 14.80
CA ALA A 298 2.78 -15.60 15.26
C ALA A 298 1.49 -15.76 16.05
N THR A 299 1.13 -14.76 16.87
CA THR A 299 -0.08 -14.79 17.69
C THR A 299 -1.32 -14.66 16.81
N VAL A 300 -1.34 -13.72 15.87
CA VAL A 300 -2.43 -13.60 14.90
C VAL A 300 -2.52 -14.87 14.06
N GLY A 301 -1.43 -15.36 13.49
CA GLY A 301 -1.41 -16.60 12.70
C GLY A 301 -1.88 -17.84 13.45
N LYS A 302 -1.72 -17.86 14.79
CA LYS A 302 -2.21 -18.98 15.63
C LYS A 302 -3.73 -18.90 15.89
N TYR A 303 -4.26 -17.73 16.22
CA TYR A 303 -5.64 -17.58 16.66
C TYR A 303 -6.60 -17.12 15.55
N HIS A 304 -6.08 -16.41 14.55
CA HIS A 304 -6.80 -15.84 13.41
C HIS A 304 -6.01 -16.02 12.11
N PRO A 305 -5.77 -17.26 11.66
CA PRO A 305 -4.90 -17.55 10.50
C PRO A 305 -5.43 -16.99 9.17
N ASP A 306 -6.66 -16.55 9.14
CA ASP A 306 -7.36 -15.94 8.02
C ASP A 306 -7.28 -14.40 7.99
N VAL A 307 -6.53 -13.80 8.92
CA VAL A 307 -6.31 -12.34 9.01
C VAL A 307 -4.95 -11.99 8.41
N MET A 308 -4.94 -10.96 7.56
CA MET A 308 -3.73 -10.47 6.89
C MET A 308 -2.92 -9.55 7.80
N MET A 309 -1.61 -9.81 7.90
CA MET A 309 -0.65 -8.90 8.53
C MET A 309 0.19 -8.22 7.43
N ILE A 310 0.14 -6.90 7.36
CA ILE A 310 0.75 -6.08 6.31
C ILE A 310 1.79 -5.16 6.94
N ALA A 311 3.02 -5.15 6.43
CA ALA A 311 4.08 -4.30 6.95
C ALA A 311 4.22 -3.01 6.13
N GLU A 312 4.22 -1.86 6.81
CA GLU A 312 4.83 -0.66 6.26
C GLU A 312 6.32 -0.68 6.63
N GLU A 313 7.12 -1.16 5.71
CA GLU A 313 8.57 -1.28 5.83
C GLU A 313 9.23 -0.79 4.54
N SER A 314 9.99 0.30 4.63
CA SER A 314 10.49 1.07 3.50
C SER A 314 11.94 0.76 3.10
N THR A 315 12.59 -0.18 3.79
CA THR A 315 13.99 -0.54 3.54
C THR A 315 14.13 -1.88 2.80
N ALA A 316 15.37 -2.28 2.57
CA ALA A 316 15.69 -3.60 2.03
C ALA A 316 15.83 -4.67 3.13
N TRP A 317 15.07 -4.56 4.24
CA TRP A 317 15.06 -5.62 5.25
C TRP A 317 14.61 -6.94 4.63
N PRO A 318 15.37 -8.03 4.79
CA PRO A 318 15.06 -9.29 4.13
C PRO A 318 13.97 -10.09 4.84
N LEU A 319 13.25 -10.93 4.09
CA LEU A 319 12.33 -11.94 4.60
C LEU A 319 11.19 -11.36 5.45
N VAL A 320 10.70 -10.17 5.13
CA VAL A 320 9.59 -9.54 5.86
C VAL A 320 8.34 -10.42 5.81
N THR A 321 8.06 -10.99 4.64
CA THR A 321 6.85 -11.81 4.40
C THR A 321 7.10 -13.32 4.50
N TYR A 322 8.25 -13.71 5.02
CA TYR A 322 8.59 -15.12 5.29
C TYR A 322 8.30 -15.49 6.74
N PRO A 323 8.00 -16.77 7.02
CA PRO A 323 7.72 -17.23 8.37
C PRO A 323 8.94 -17.07 9.29
N PRO A 324 8.74 -16.86 10.61
CA PRO A 324 9.82 -16.77 11.58
C PRO A 324 10.73 -18.02 11.65
N THR A 325 10.20 -19.18 11.30
CA THR A 325 10.97 -20.44 11.19
C THR A 325 12.09 -20.37 10.14
N ASP A 326 11.89 -19.55 9.12
CA ASP A 326 12.85 -19.33 8.03
C ASP A 326 13.71 -18.06 8.24
N GLY A 327 13.60 -17.48 9.43
CA GLY A 327 14.29 -16.23 9.81
C GLY A 327 13.52 -14.95 9.50
N GLY A 328 12.31 -15.06 8.95
CA GLY A 328 11.48 -13.92 8.57
C GLY A 328 10.79 -13.22 9.72
N LEU A 329 10.01 -12.17 9.39
CA LEU A 329 9.20 -11.43 10.36
C LEU A 329 7.78 -11.98 10.50
N GLY A 330 7.27 -12.74 9.51
CA GLY A 330 5.98 -13.42 9.55
C GLY A 330 4.79 -12.60 9.04
N PHE A 331 5.01 -11.49 8.38
CA PHE A 331 3.93 -10.77 7.69
C PHE A 331 3.40 -11.56 6.49
N ASN A 332 2.17 -11.27 6.09
CA ASN A 332 1.61 -11.79 4.85
C ASN A 332 2.01 -10.92 3.66
N TYR A 333 2.05 -9.60 3.86
CA TYR A 333 2.36 -8.61 2.83
C TYR A 333 3.30 -7.53 3.33
N LYS A 334 3.94 -6.85 2.37
CA LYS A 334 4.79 -5.68 2.59
C LYS A 334 4.47 -4.61 1.54
N TRP A 335 4.41 -3.34 1.93
CA TRP A 335 4.35 -2.24 0.97
C TRP A 335 5.62 -2.16 0.12
N ASP A 336 5.48 -2.01 -1.20
CA ASP A 336 6.59 -1.81 -2.15
C ASP A 336 6.87 -0.32 -2.34
N MET A 337 7.62 0.24 -1.39
CA MET A 337 8.01 1.66 -1.45
C MET A 337 9.02 1.91 -2.58
N GLY A 338 9.80 0.90 -2.99
CA GLY A 338 10.72 0.98 -4.12
C GLY A 338 9.98 1.18 -5.43
N TRP A 339 9.01 0.31 -5.73
CA TRP A 339 8.13 0.45 -6.90
C TRP A 339 7.42 1.80 -6.92
N MET A 340 6.88 2.22 -5.78
CA MET A 340 6.16 3.48 -5.65
C MET A 340 7.06 4.68 -5.98
N ASN A 341 8.24 4.76 -5.37
CA ASN A 341 9.17 5.86 -5.59
C ASN A 341 9.66 5.91 -7.05
N ASP A 342 10.09 4.79 -7.60
CA ASP A 342 10.59 4.71 -8.97
C ASP A 342 9.50 5.04 -9.99
N THR A 343 8.30 4.49 -9.81
CA THR A 343 7.16 4.73 -10.69
C THR A 343 6.74 6.20 -10.67
N LEU A 344 6.59 6.80 -9.50
CA LEU A 344 6.22 8.21 -9.40
C LEU A 344 7.31 9.14 -9.95
N HIS A 345 8.59 8.82 -9.73
CA HIS A 345 9.70 9.56 -10.33
C HIS A 345 9.65 9.49 -11.88
N TYR A 346 9.40 8.30 -12.43
CA TYR A 346 9.24 8.16 -13.87
C TYR A 346 8.05 8.95 -14.41
N MET A 347 6.88 8.81 -13.78
CA MET A 347 5.64 9.44 -14.23
C MET A 347 5.69 10.97 -14.21
N GLN A 348 6.39 11.58 -13.24
CA GLN A 348 6.56 13.05 -13.18
C GLN A 348 7.65 13.57 -14.13
N SER A 349 8.49 12.68 -14.70
CA SER A 349 9.48 13.07 -15.71
C SER A 349 8.77 13.54 -16.97
N ASP A 350 9.18 14.72 -17.49
CA ASP A 350 8.68 15.20 -18.77
C ASP A 350 9.06 14.25 -19.92
N PHE A 351 8.23 14.16 -20.93
CA PHE A 351 8.30 13.16 -22.01
C PHE A 351 9.69 13.02 -22.65
N PRO A 352 10.44 14.10 -22.97
CA PRO A 352 11.77 13.98 -23.54
C PRO A 352 12.82 13.29 -22.64
N TYR A 353 12.56 13.23 -21.32
CA TYR A 353 13.47 12.63 -20.35
C TYR A 353 13.10 11.17 -20.00
N ARG A 354 11.92 10.70 -20.40
CA ARG A 354 11.45 9.32 -20.11
C ARG A 354 12.35 8.24 -20.66
N PRO A 355 12.92 8.36 -21.90
CA PRO A 355 13.87 7.38 -22.40
C PRO A 355 15.06 7.14 -21.48
N SER A 356 15.64 8.18 -20.89
CA SER A 356 16.78 8.06 -19.96
C SER A 356 16.39 7.50 -18.58
N ASN A 357 15.11 7.57 -18.22
CA ASN A 357 14.55 7.10 -16.95
C ASN A 357 13.83 5.75 -17.09
N HIS A 358 13.84 5.12 -18.26
CA HIS A 358 13.08 3.89 -18.56
C HIS A 358 13.33 2.76 -17.57
N GLY A 359 14.55 2.65 -17.05
CA GLY A 359 14.91 1.67 -16.04
C GLY A 359 14.08 1.75 -14.74
N LEU A 360 13.53 2.92 -14.41
CA LEU A 360 12.66 3.08 -13.23
C LEU A 360 11.36 2.27 -13.34
N LEU A 361 10.87 2.00 -14.57
CA LEU A 361 9.70 1.15 -14.79
C LEU A 361 10.01 -0.34 -14.66
N THR A 362 11.23 -0.73 -15.07
CA THR A 362 11.54 -2.15 -15.24
C THR A 362 12.31 -2.75 -14.06
N PHE A 363 12.94 -1.90 -13.25
CA PHE A 363 13.79 -2.34 -12.13
C PHE A 363 13.01 -3.10 -11.05
N SER A 364 11.77 -2.70 -10.75
CA SER A 364 10.95 -3.33 -9.70
C SER A 364 10.71 -4.83 -9.94
N ILE A 365 10.66 -5.28 -11.20
CA ILE A 365 10.49 -6.71 -11.52
C ILE A 365 11.67 -7.56 -11.05
N MET A 366 12.87 -6.98 -10.91
CA MET A 366 14.04 -7.70 -10.42
C MET A 366 13.87 -8.23 -8.99
N TYR A 367 13.01 -7.61 -8.19
CA TYR A 367 12.75 -7.99 -6.80
C TYR A 367 11.28 -8.25 -6.48
N ALA A 368 10.36 -8.04 -7.44
CA ALA A 368 8.90 -8.14 -7.24
C ALA A 368 8.42 -9.46 -6.60
N PHE A 369 9.23 -10.52 -6.69
CA PHE A 369 8.91 -11.85 -6.17
C PHE A 369 9.75 -12.25 -4.96
N ASN A 370 10.53 -11.32 -4.39
CA ASN A 370 11.30 -11.57 -3.18
C ASN A 370 10.43 -11.48 -1.91
N GLU A 371 9.34 -10.73 -1.99
CA GLU A 371 8.36 -10.52 -0.93
C GLU A 371 6.95 -10.52 -1.54
N ASN A 372 5.92 -10.63 -0.72
CA ASN A 372 4.54 -10.50 -1.16
C ASN A 372 4.15 -9.00 -1.11
N PHE A 373 4.35 -8.30 -2.22
CA PHE A 373 4.21 -6.86 -2.23
C PHE A 373 2.78 -6.36 -2.42
N VAL A 374 2.47 -5.25 -1.73
CA VAL A 374 1.36 -4.34 -2.04
C VAL A 374 1.96 -3.10 -2.71
N LEU A 375 1.42 -2.68 -3.83
CA LEU A 375 1.86 -1.50 -4.59
C LEU A 375 1.10 -0.26 -4.08
N PRO A 376 1.69 0.59 -3.20
CA PRO A 376 0.96 1.66 -2.56
C PRO A 376 0.99 2.94 -3.40
N LEU A 377 -0.17 3.53 -3.64
CA LEU A 377 -0.34 4.93 -3.96
C LEU A 377 -1.11 5.55 -2.77
N SER A 378 -0.42 5.64 -1.64
CA SER A 378 -0.97 5.91 -0.31
C SER A 378 -1.17 7.40 -0.02
N HIS A 379 -1.75 7.67 1.15
CA HIS A 379 -1.92 9.03 1.68
C HIS A 379 -0.62 9.82 1.76
N ASP A 380 0.51 9.17 2.09
CA ASP A 380 1.82 9.82 2.21
C ASP A 380 2.30 10.48 0.91
N GLU A 381 1.79 10.01 -0.24
CA GLU A 381 2.24 10.50 -1.53
C GLU A 381 1.50 11.75 -2.01
N VAL A 382 0.48 12.20 -1.30
CA VAL A 382 -0.39 13.33 -1.69
C VAL A 382 -0.49 14.42 -0.60
N VAL A 383 0.55 14.54 0.22
CA VAL A 383 0.66 15.48 1.35
C VAL A 383 2.04 16.14 1.43
N HIS A 384 2.18 17.12 2.31
CA HIS A 384 3.45 17.76 2.70
C HIS A 384 4.23 18.38 1.54
N GLY A 385 3.54 18.97 0.57
CA GLY A 385 4.16 19.64 -0.59
C GLY A 385 4.65 18.68 -1.66
N LYS A 386 4.26 17.39 -1.59
CA LYS A 386 4.54 16.40 -2.64
C LYS A 386 3.64 16.57 -3.87
N CYS A 387 2.60 17.38 -3.79
CA CYS A 387 1.52 17.59 -4.76
C CYS A 387 0.57 16.39 -4.89
N SER A 388 -0.62 16.61 -5.45
CA SER A 388 -1.52 15.50 -5.83
C SER A 388 -0.91 14.71 -7.00
N LEU A 389 -1.34 13.46 -7.22
CA LEU A 389 -0.76 12.63 -8.28
C LEU A 389 -0.95 13.26 -9.67
N ILE A 390 -2.13 13.83 -9.95
CA ILE A 390 -2.39 14.43 -11.27
C ILE A 390 -1.51 15.66 -11.54
N THR A 391 -1.21 16.47 -10.52
CA THR A 391 -0.38 17.66 -10.69
C THR A 391 1.10 17.34 -10.92
N ARG A 392 1.52 16.11 -10.66
CA ARG A 392 2.85 15.62 -11.01
C ARG A 392 2.94 15.14 -12.46
N MET A 393 1.80 14.90 -13.15
CA MET A 393 1.81 14.43 -14.53
C MET A 393 2.20 15.56 -15.48
N PRO A 394 3.16 15.35 -16.40
CA PRO A 394 3.60 16.36 -17.35
C PRO A 394 2.57 16.58 -18.46
N GLY A 395 2.68 17.74 -19.11
CA GLY A 395 1.90 18.14 -20.27
C GLY A 395 0.67 18.97 -19.93
N ASP A 396 -0.23 19.07 -20.90
CA ASP A 396 -1.50 19.78 -20.78
C ASP A 396 -2.55 19.00 -19.98
N TYR A 397 -3.69 19.61 -19.74
CA TYR A 397 -4.79 19.05 -18.95
C TYR A 397 -5.20 17.64 -19.42
N TRP A 398 -5.33 17.41 -20.74
CA TRP A 398 -5.68 16.08 -21.25
C TRP A 398 -4.56 15.05 -20.98
N ARG A 399 -3.29 15.44 -21.19
CA ARG A 399 -2.13 14.58 -20.93
C ARG A 399 -1.95 14.24 -19.46
N GLN A 400 -2.31 15.14 -18.56
CA GLN A 400 -2.32 14.85 -17.12
C GLN A 400 -3.29 13.72 -16.79
N PHE A 401 -4.53 13.76 -17.30
CA PHE A 401 -5.49 12.66 -17.13
C PHE A 401 -5.04 11.37 -17.83
N ALA A 402 -4.45 11.47 -19.02
CA ALA A 402 -3.86 10.31 -19.69
C ALA A 402 -2.73 9.68 -18.86
N GLY A 403 -1.88 10.52 -18.25
CA GLY A 403 -0.83 10.10 -17.30
C GLY A 403 -1.41 9.38 -16.08
N MET A 404 -2.49 9.88 -15.49
CA MET A 404 -3.20 9.22 -14.40
C MET A 404 -3.77 7.86 -14.81
N ARG A 405 -4.36 7.76 -16.01
CA ARG A 405 -4.83 6.46 -16.54
C ARG A 405 -3.68 5.49 -16.75
N ALA A 406 -2.55 5.95 -17.32
CA ALA A 406 -1.37 5.13 -17.53
C ALA A 406 -0.75 4.64 -16.21
N LEU A 407 -0.66 5.50 -15.20
CA LEU A 407 -0.18 5.15 -13.86
C LEU A 407 -1.05 4.05 -13.20
N ALA A 408 -2.36 4.26 -13.15
CA ALA A 408 -3.29 3.31 -12.56
C ALA A 408 -3.30 1.98 -13.34
N PHE A 409 -3.20 2.03 -14.67
CA PHE A 409 -3.14 0.85 -15.51
C PHE A 409 -1.85 0.07 -15.29
N TYR A 410 -0.71 0.76 -15.18
CA TYR A 410 0.57 0.12 -14.85
C TYR A 410 0.52 -0.52 -13.46
N GLN A 411 0.04 0.18 -12.43
CA GLN A 411 -0.17 -0.40 -11.10
C GLN A 411 -1.02 -1.67 -11.17
N MET A 412 -2.15 -1.61 -11.90
CA MET A 412 -3.13 -2.71 -11.94
C MET A 412 -2.60 -3.96 -12.66
N THR A 413 -1.74 -3.77 -13.65
CA THR A 413 -1.18 -4.87 -14.46
C THR A 413 0.17 -5.41 -13.93
N HIS A 414 0.89 -4.64 -13.12
CA HIS A 414 2.13 -5.06 -12.45
C HIS A 414 1.84 -6.17 -11.41
N PRO A 415 2.75 -7.14 -11.15
CA PRO A 415 2.62 -8.09 -10.05
C PRO A 415 2.43 -7.43 -8.67
N GLY A 416 1.73 -8.07 -7.76
CA GLY A 416 1.46 -7.59 -6.40
C GLY A 416 0.01 -7.16 -6.17
N ALA A 417 -0.38 -6.94 -4.90
CA ALA A 417 -1.65 -6.34 -4.51
C ALA A 417 -1.67 -4.83 -4.79
N LYS A 418 -2.82 -4.20 -4.72
CA LYS A 418 -3.02 -2.80 -5.09
C LYS A 418 -3.55 -2.00 -3.91
N LEU A 419 -3.02 -0.80 -3.70
CA LEU A 419 -3.55 0.15 -2.74
C LEU A 419 -3.64 1.53 -3.38
N ASN A 420 -4.80 2.17 -3.24
CA ASN A 420 -5.07 3.50 -3.75
C ASN A 420 -5.76 4.35 -2.68
N PHE A 421 -5.19 5.52 -2.39
CA PHE A 421 -5.75 6.46 -1.42
C PHE A 421 -6.93 7.22 -2.02
N MET A 422 -7.94 7.53 -1.20
CA MET A 422 -9.11 8.32 -1.56
C MET A 422 -8.73 9.65 -2.20
N GLY A 423 -9.49 10.05 -3.24
CA GLY A 423 -9.23 11.23 -4.05
C GLY A 423 -8.37 10.99 -5.29
N ASN A 424 -7.52 9.96 -5.30
CA ASN A 424 -6.75 9.57 -6.49
C ASN A 424 -7.67 9.02 -7.59
N GLU A 425 -8.76 8.34 -7.21
CA GLU A 425 -9.72 7.73 -8.14
C GLU A 425 -10.58 8.75 -8.90
N ILE A 426 -10.58 10.01 -8.43
CA ILE A 426 -11.20 11.14 -9.15
C ILE A 426 -10.16 12.11 -9.71
N ALA A 427 -8.87 11.82 -9.54
CA ALA A 427 -7.75 12.68 -9.95
C ALA A 427 -7.87 14.12 -9.41
N GLN A 428 -8.14 14.26 -8.12
CA GLN A 428 -8.25 15.55 -7.44
C GLN A 428 -6.96 16.37 -7.60
N PHE A 429 -7.07 17.68 -7.89
CA PHE A 429 -5.90 18.54 -8.15
C PHE A 429 -5.19 19.04 -6.90
N ILE A 430 -5.90 19.18 -5.78
CA ILE A 430 -5.29 19.59 -4.51
C ILE A 430 -4.68 18.38 -3.78
N GLU A 431 -3.66 18.65 -2.97
CA GLU A 431 -3.20 17.67 -1.98
C GLU A 431 -4.33 17.31 -1.03
N TRP A 432 -4.26 16.11 -0.47
CA TRP A 432 -5.20 15.71 0.57
C TRP A 432 -5.07 16.64 1.80
N ARG A 433 -6.21 16.97 2.38
CA ARG A 433 -6.32 17.80 3.56
C ARG A 433 -7.27 17.12 4.56
N TYR A 434 -6.77 16.80 5.73
CA TYR A 434 -7.54 16.09 6.75
C TYR A 434 -8.74 16.89 7.28
N TYR A 435 -8.73 18.22 7.14
CA TYR A 435 -9.75 19.13 7.66
C TYR A 435 -10.89 19.44 6.68
N GLU A 436 -10.89 18.89 5.49
CA GLU A 436 -11.97 19.01 4.50
C GLU A 436 -12.25 17.70 3.79
N GLY A 437 -13.44 17.57 3.19
CA GLY A 437 -13.81 16.39 2.40
C GLY A 437 -13.10 16.35 1.05
N ILE A 438 -12.98 15.14 0.47
CA ILE A 438 -12.52 14.94 -0.91
C ILE A 438 -13.47 15.68 -1.86
N GLN A 439 -12.90 16.27 -2.91
CA GLN A 439 -13.64 17.13 -3.85
C GLN A 439 -14.49 16.34 -4.85
N TYR A 440 -15.37 15.45 -4.37
CA TYR A 440 -16.22 14.62 -5.25
C TYR A 440 -17.13 15.42 -6.17
N PHE A 441 -17.45 16.68 -5.84
CA PHE A 441 -18.18 17.60 -6.73
C PHE A 441 -17.49 17.77 -8.09
N LEU A 442 -16.17 17.54 -8.20
CA LEU A 442 -15.45 17.60 -9.47
C LEU A 442 -15.99 16.59 -10.49
N THR A 443 -16.46 15.45 -10.05
CA THR A 443 -17.05 14.43 -10.95
C THR A 443 -18.42 14.82 -11.50
N GLU A 444 -19.12 15.73 -10.82
CA GLU A 444 -20.39 16.26 -11.26
C GLU A 444 -20.23 17.47 -12.18
N GLN A 445 -19.20 18.27 -11.97
CA GLN A 445 -18.98 19.52 -12.68
C GLN A 445 -18.08 19.39 -13.91
N TYR A 446 -17.20 18.38 -13.95
CA TYR A 446 -16.18 18.22 -15.00
C TYR A 446 -16.12 16.79 -15.53
N GLU A 447 -16.37 16.64 -16.82
CA GLU A 447 -16.37 15.34 -17.51
C GLU A 447 -15.06 14.55 -17.33
N SER A 448 -13.91 15.24 -17.32
CA SER A 448 -12.60 14.60 -17.17
C SER A 448 -12.47 13.82 -15.87
N HIS A 449 -12.97 14.38 -14.76
CA HIS A 449 -12.99 13.71 -13.46
C HIS A 449 -14.01 12.56 -13.43
N ALA A 450 -15.18 12.76 -14.04
CA ALA A 450 -16.20 11.70 -14.18
C ALA A 450 -15.67 10.53 -15.02
N HIS A 451 -15.02 10.83 -16.13
CA HIS A 451 -14.38 9.82 -16.99
C HIS A 451 -13.26 9.08 -16.26
N HIS A 452 -12.42 9.78 -15.48
CA HIS A 452 -11.38 9.15 -14.71
C HIS A 452 -11.94 8.23 -13.62
N GLN A 453 -12.97 8.66 -12.87
CA GLN A 453 -13.65 7.81 -11.89
C GLN A 453 -14.25 6.57 -12.56
N HIS A 454 -14.88 6.74 -13.72
CA HIS A 454 -15.43 5.63 -14.50
C HIS A 454 -14.33 4.67 -14.96
N PHE A 455 -13.17 5.21 -15.39
CA PHE A 455 -11.99 4.43 -15.77
C PHE A 455 -11.50 3.57 -14.59
N ILE A 456 -11.29 4.16 -13.41
CA ILE A 456 -10.83 3.43 -12.22
C ILE A 456 -11.83 2.32 -11.83
N ALA A 457 -13.14 2.64 -11.81
CA ALA A 457 -14.16 1.63 -11.51
C ALA A 457 -14.15 0.47 -12.52
N SER A 458 -13.94 0.76 -13.80
CA SER A 458 -13.87 -0.23 -14.88
C SER A 458 -12.59 -1.08 -14.77
N LEU A 459 -11.47 -0.44 -14.46
CA LEU A 459 -10.17 -1.09 -14.26
C LEU A 459 -10.17 -2.03 -13.04
N ASN A 460 -10.78 -1.60 -11.93
CA ASN A 460 -10.95 -2.43 -10.73
C ASN A 460 -11.80 -3.68 -11.01
N LYS A 461 -12.88 -3.54 -11.80
CA LYS A 461 -13.73 -4.67 -12.23
C LYS A 461 -12.95 -5.60 -13.15
N PHE A 462 -12.19 -5.02 -14.09
CA PHE A 462 -11.33 -5.77 -15.01
C PHE A 462 -10.30 -6.60 -14.23
N TYR A 463 -9.59 -5.99 -13.28
CA TYR A 463 -8.63 -6.67 -12.42
C TYR A 463 -9.24 -7.90 -11.72
N LYS A 464 -10.40 -7.72 -11.08
CA LYS A 464 -11.07 -8.83 -10.37
C LYS A 464 -11.53 -9.95 -11.30
N ALA A 465 -11.93 -9.61 -12.53
CA ALA A 465 -12.46 -10.57 -13.49
C ALA A 465 -11.38 -11.40 -14.21
N HIS A 466 -10.12 -10.95 -14.18
CA HIS A 466 -9.03 -11.60 -14.93
C HIS A 466 -7.98 -12.25 -14.03
N PRO A 467 -8.07 -13.58 -13.83
CA PRO A 467 -7.23 -14.35 -12.92
C PRO A 467 -5.72 -14.18 -13.14
N ALA A 468 -5.28 -14.00 -14.38
CA ALA A 468 -3.87 -13.77 -14.71
C ALA A 468 -3.25 -12.57 -13.99
N LEU A 469 -4.06 -11.59 -13.55
CA LEU A 469 -3.57 -10.40 -12.86
C LEU A 469 -3.28 -10.63 -11.37
N TRP A 470 -3.84 -11.71 -10.76
CA TRP A 470 -3.74 -11.91 -9.32
C TRP A 470 -3.42 -13.35 -8.86
N GLN A 471 -3.75 -14.41 -9.63
CA GLN A 471 -3.52 -15.79 -9.19
C GLN A 471 -2.04 -16.09 -8.90
N LYS A 472 -1.14 -15.53 -9.71
CA LYS A 472 0.32 -15.69 -9.60
C LYS A 472 1.02 -14.35 -9.34
N ALA A 473 0.37 -13.46 -8.57
CA ALA A 473 0.89 -12.11 -8.33
C ALA A 473 2.23 -12.10 -7.56
N TYR A 474 2.52 -13.15 -6.81
CA TYR A 474 3.70 -13.27 -5.94
C TYR A 474 4.68 -14.35 -6.39
N SER A 475 4.52 -14.85 -7.62
CA SER A 475 5.36 -15.88 -8.20
C SER A 475 5.92 -15.46 -9.54
N SER A 476 7.20 -15.72 -9.78
CA SER A 476 7.89 -15.33 -11.02
C SER A 476 7.31 -15.98 -12.28
N ASP A 477 6.64 -17.12 -12.16
CA ASP A 477 5.93 -17.78 -13.26
C ASP A 477 4.62 -17.09 -13.66
N GLY A 478 4.22 -16.05 -12.93
CA GLY A 478 3.09 -15.18 -13.26
C GLY A 478 3.41 -14.01 -14.19
N PHE A 479 4.69 -13.83 -14.57
CA PHE A 479 5.14 -12.68 -15.35
C PHE A 479 6.23 -13.05 -16.35
N GLU A 480 6.12 -12.54 -17.57
CA GLU A 480 7.14 -12.68 -18.61
C GLU A 480 7.28 -11.37 -19.40
N TRP A 481 8.49 -10.84 -19.52
CA TRP A 481 8.76 -9.73 -20.43
C TRP A 481 8.62 -10.16 -21.89
N ILE A 482 7.90 -9.36 -22.69
CA ILE A 482 8.00 -9.37 -24.15
C ILE A 482 9.09 -8.41 -24.56
N ASN A 483 8.97 -7.14 -24.19
CA ASN A 483 10.01 -6.14 -24.39
C ASN A 483 10.09 -5.18 -23.19
N ALA A 484 11.21 -5.24 -22.47
CA ALA A 484 11.52 -4.35 -21.35
C ALA A 484 12.40 -3.16 -21.78
N ASN A 485 12.91 -3.13 -23.01
CA ASN A 485 14.06 -2.31 -23.40
C ASN A 485 13.74 -1.26 -24.47
N ASP A 486 12.47 -1.05 -24.80
CA ASP A 486 12.05 -0.04 -25.77
C ASP A 486 12.02 1.36 -25.17
N ALA A 487 13.19 1.79 -24.68
CA ALA A 487 13.36 3.08 -24.03
C ALA A 487 13.13 4.26 -24.98
N ASP A 488 13.55 4.13 -26.24
CA ASP A 488 13.46 5.22 -27.24
C ASP A 488 11.99 5.60 -27.51
N GLN A 489 11.08 4.62 -27.48
CA GLN A 489 9.65 4.83 -27.65
C GLN A 489 8.91 4.94 -26.31
N SER A 490 9.60 4.74 -25.18
CA SER A 490 8.99 4.70 -23.84
C SER A 490 7.85 3.67 -23.74
N ILE A 491 8.05 2.50 -24.37
CA ILE A 491 7.07 1.41 -24.39
C ILE A 491 7.59 0.23 -23.57
N ILE A 492 6.70 -0.43 -22.84
CA ILE A 492 6.95 -1.75 -22.25
C ILE A 492 5.86 -2.71 -22.65
N SER A 493 6.21 -3.99 -22.81
CA SER A 493 5.25 -5.05 -23.06
C SER A 493 5.63 -6.33 -22.33
N PHE A 494 4.62 -7.01 -21.79
CA PHE A 494 4.80 -8.21 -20.98
C PHE A 494 3.55 -9.10 -20.98
N VAL A 495 3.73 -10.33 -20.52
CA VAL A 495 2.64 -11.29 -20.30
C VAL A 495 2.35 -11.41 -18.82
N ARG A 496 1.07 -11.49 -18.47
CA ARG A 496 0.60 -11.96 -17.17
C ARG A 496 0.00 -13.34 -17.36
N HIS A 497 0.52 -14.31 -16.63
CA HIS A 497 0.10 -15.71 -16.72
C HIS A 497 -0.91 -16.07 -15.63
N GLY A 498 -2.01 -16.73 -16.03
CA GLY A 498 -2.93 -17.40 -15.13
C GLY A 498 -2.50 -18.83 -14.80
N ASP A 499 -3.31 -19.54 -14.00
CA ASP A 499 -3.14 -20.98 -13.79
C ASP A 499 -3.50 -21.76 -15.07
N ASP A 500 -4.48 -21.30 -15.85
CA ASP A 500 -4.81 -21.82 -17.17
C ASP A 500 -4.18 -20.89 -18.24
N PRO A 501 -3.34 -21.40 -19.14
CA PRO A 501 -2.73 -20.59 -20.18
C PRO A 501 -3.73 -19.84 -21.09
N LYS A 502 -5.00 -20.26 -21.17
CA LYS A 502 -6.01 -19.50 -21.91
C LYS A 502 -6.37 -18.17 -21.27
N ASP A 503 -6.11 -18.03 -19.96
CA ASP A 503 -6.37 -16.79 -19.21
C ASP A 503 -5.20 -15.81 -19.32
N ASP A 504 -4.10 -16.16 -19.99
CA ASP A 504 -2.96 -15.29 -20.19
C ASP A 504 -3.35 -13.99 -20.87
N LEU A 505 -2.77 -12.90 -20.40
CA LEU A 505 -2.97 -11.56 -20.92
C LEU A 505 -1.65 -10.99 -21.43
N VAL A 506 -1.67 -10.41 -22.62
CA VAL A 506 -0.56 -9.60 -23.14
C VAL A 506 -0.87 -8.12 -22.88
N ILE A 507 0.05 -7.45 -22.20
CA ILE A 507 -0.06 -6.04 -21.82
C ILE A 507 0.98 -5.23 -22.60
N LEU A 508 0.55 -4.10 -23.15
CA LEU A 508 1.43 -3.10 -23.75
C LEU A 508 1.09 -1.73 -23.16
N ILE A 509 2.11 -0.98 -22.75
CA ILE A 509 1.96 0.38 -22.22
C ILE A 509 2.92 1.32 -22.96
N ASN A 510 2.37 2.37 -23.53
CA ASN A 510 3.08 3.49 -24.13
C ASN A 510 3.02 4.69 -23.18
N PHE A 511 4.18 5.17 -22.74
CA PHE A 511 4.25 6.34 -21.87
C PHE A 511 4.60 7.63 -22.64
N ASP A 512 4.73 7.57 -23.97
CA ASP A 512 5.00 8.71 -24.83
C ASP A 512 3.72 9.28 -25.46
N PRO A 513 3.63 10.59 -25.76
CA PRO A 513 2.49 11.18 -26.46
C PRO A 513 2.30 10.72 -27.91
N ALA A 514 3.23 10.00 -28.50
CA ALA A 514 3.10 9.49 -29.87
C ALA A 514 2.04 8.39 -29.98
N THR A 515 1.27 8.43 -31.05
CA THR A 515 0.37 7.34 -31.46
C THR A 515 1.05 6.50 -32.50
N TYR A 516 0.97 5.18 -32.38
CA TYR A 516 1.48 4.26 -33.39
C TYR A 516 0.33 3.59 -34.12
N GLU A 517 0.18 3.86 -35.40
CA GLU A 517 -0.90 3.27 -36.24
C GLU A 517 -0.58 1.81 -36.64
N GLN A 518 0.70 1.46 -36.71
CA GLN A 518 1.17 0.13 -37.09
C GLN A 518 2.36 -0.26 -36.21
N PHE A 519 2.08 -0.73 -35.00
CA PHE A 519 3.07 -1.23 -34.07
C PHE A 519 3.10 -2.75 -34.10
N ARG A 520 4.29 -3.34 -34.29
CA ARG A 520 4.45 -4.80 -34.23
C ARG A 520 4.73 -5.23 -32.81
N LEU A 521 3.88 -6.12 -32.29
CA LEU A 521 3.95 -6.65 -30.93
C LEU A 521 4.20 -8.16 -30.98
N GLY A 522 5.24 -8.64 -30.29
CA GLY A 522 5.51 -10.05 -30.10
C GLY A 522 4.43 -10.72 -29.24
N LEU A 523 4.13 -12.00 -29.55
CA LEU A 523 3.12 -12.78 -28.86
C LEU A 523 3.67 -14.12 -28.34
N PRO A 524 3.32 -14.54 -27.12
CA PRO A 524 3.87 -15.76 -26.52
C PRO A 524 3.46 -17.05 -27.24
N ARG A 525 2.40 -17.00 -28.06
CA ARG A 525 1.90 -18.14 -28.85
C ARG A 525 1.14 -17.72 -30.09
N ALA A 526 1.12 -18.63 -31.07
CA ALA A 526 0.27 -18.49 -32.25
C ALA A 526 -1.20 -18.59 -31.88
N GLY A 527 -2.05 -17.84 -32.57
CA GLY A 527 -3.51 -17.88 -32.38
C GLY A 527 -4.21 -16.59 -32.69
N LYS A 528 -5.45 -16.49 -32.22
CA LYS A 528 -6.30 -15.32 -32.33
C LYS A 528 -6.27 -14.54 -31.03
N TRP A 529 -6.09 -13.23 -31.15
CA TRP A 529 -5.97 -12.30 -30.04
C TRP A 529 -6.94 -11.14 -30.22
N GLN A 530 -7.50 -10.64 -29.12
CA GLN A 530 -8.45 -9.53 -29.13
C GLN A 530 -8.13 -8.56 -28.00
N GLU A 531 -8.26 -7.26 -28.28
CA GLU A 531 -8.20 -6.22 -27.25
C GLU A 531 -9.43 -6.35 -26.34
N VAL A 532 -9.16 -6.48 -25.03
CA VAL A 532 -10.18 -6.62 -23.98
C VAL A 532 -10.24 -5.44 -23.03
N PHE A 533 -9.20 -4.60 -23.03
CA PHE A 533 -9.16 -3.34 -22.30
C PHE A 533 -8.22 -2.36 -23.00
N ASN A 534 -8.59 -1.07 -23.00
CA ASN A 534 -7.77 0.01 -23.54
C ASN A 534 -8.02 1.30 -22.76
N THR A 535 -6.97 1.92 -22.27
CA THR A 535 -7.05 3.13 -21.43
C THR A 535 -7.48 4.38 -22.20
N ASP A 536 -7.34 4.37 -23.52
CA ASP A 536 -7.62 5.50 -24.42
C ASP A 536 -9.01 5.43 -25.06
N ALA A 537 -9.87 4.54 -24.59
CA ALA A 537 -11.27 4.52 -25.01
C ALA A 537 -11.97 5.84 -24.66
N GLU A 538 -12.82 6.35 -25.57
CA GLU A 538 -13.51 7.64 -25.40
C GLU A 538 -14.33 7.72 -24.10
N GLN A 539 -14.94 6.60 -23.69
CA GLN A 539 -15.70 6.52 -22.43
C GLN A 539 -14.86 6.81 -21.17
N PHE A 540 -13.52 6.77 -21.27
CA PHE A 540 -12.57 7.10 -20.21
C PHE A 540 -11.92 8.48 -20.41
N GLY A 541 -12.41 9.27 -21.37
CA GLY A 541 -11.80 10.55 -21.75
C GLY A 541 -10.53 10.40 -22.58
N GLY A 542 -10.34 9.24 -23.22
CA GLY A 542 -9.27 9.01 -24.18
C GLY A 542 -9.53 9.59 -25.55
N SER A 543 -8.55 9.50 -26.44
CA SER A 543 -8.64 10.01 -27.83
C SER A 543 -9.29 9.01 -28.80
N GLY A 544 -9.65 7.81 -28.34
CA GLY A 544 -10.30 6.78 -29.14
C GLY A 544 -9.34 5.93 -29.99
N VAL A 545 -8.04 5.94 -29.70
CA VAL A 545 -7.09 5.06 -30.37
C VAL A 545 -7.19 3.65 -29.78
N THR A 546 -8.10 2.85 -30.32
CA THR A 546 -8.39 1.49 -29.86
C THR A 546 -8.37 0.49 -31.03
N ASN A 547 -8.32 -0.80 -30.69
CA ASN A 547 -8.44 -1.93 -31.60
C ASN A 547 -9.77 -2.70 -31.36
N SER A 548 -10.74 -2.02 -30.78
CA SER A 548 -12.02 -2.61 -30.37
C SER A 548 -12.73 -3.31 -31.53
N GLY A 549 -13.26 -4.50 -31.25
CA GLY A 549 -13.97 -5.31 -32.25
C GLY A 549 -13.08 -6.06 -33.24
N THR A 550 -11.78 -5.83 -33.25
CA THR A 550 -10.84 -6.54 -34.14
C THR A 550 -10.31 -7.81 -33.47
N VAL A 551 -10.40 -8.93 -34.19
CA VAL A 551 -9.72 -10.18 -33.82
C VAL A 551 -8.48 -10.30 -34.72
N TYR A 552 -7.30 -10.26 -34.11
CA TYR A 552 -6.02 -10.41 -34.78
C TYR A 552 -5.62 -11.87 -34.90
N GLU A 553 -5.19 -12.30 -36.09
CA GLU A 553 -4.54 -13.58 -36.28
C GLU A 553 -3.02 -13.36 -36.27
N SER A 554 -2.30 -14.09 -35.40
CA SER A 554 -0.85 -13.97 -35.33
C SER A 554 -0.17 -14.42 -36.61
N SER A 555 0.84 -13.67 -37.05
CA SER A 555 1.77 -14.09 -38.11
C SER A 555 2.97 -14.83 -37.49
N HIS A 556 3.64 -15.66 -38.29
CA HIS A 556 4.93 -16.29 -37.93
C HIS A 556 6.13 -15.35 -38.16
N GLU A 557 5.91 -14.07 -37.99
CA GLU A 557 6.92 -13.04 -38.07
C GLU A 557 7.44 -12.77 -36.65
N SER A 558 8.70 -13.06 -36.40
CA SER A 558 9.29 -12.90 -35.08
C SER A 558 9.44 -11.43 -34.69
N CYS A 559 9.15 -11.12 -33.43
CA CYS A 559 9.30 -9.80 -32.84
C CYS A 559 9.62 -9.92 -31.36
N ASP A 560 10.59 -9.13 -30.86
CA ASP A 560 10.96 -9.07 -29.43
C ASP A 560 11.28 -10.45 -28.82
N GLY A 561 11.95 -11.31 -29.58
CA GLY A 561 12.26 -12.68 -29.15
C GLY A 561 11.10 -13.68 -29.19
N GLN A 562 9.89 -13.22 -29.51
CA GLN A 562 8.73 -14.07 -29.72
C GLN A 562 8.65 -14.57 -31.18
N ALA A 563 8.24 -15.83 -31.37
CA ALA A 563 8.14 -16.43 -32.70
C ALA A 563 6.92 -15.97 -33.50
N ASN A 564 5.97 -15.34 -32.84
CA ASN A 564 4.72 -14.88 -33.42
C ASN A 564 4.50 -13.40 -33.09
N SER A 565 3.80 -12.68 -33.94
CA SER A 565 3.48 -11.27 -33.74
C SER A 565 2.16 -10.86 -34.38
N ILE A 566 1.66 -9.71 -33.99
CA ILE A 566 0.58 -8.97 -34.68
C ILE A 566 1.02 -7.53 -34.91
N VAL A 567 0.33 -6.85 -35.83
CA VAL A 567 0.44 -5.40 -36.02
C VAL A 567 -0.87 -4.75 -35.58
N LEU A 568 -0.76 -3.76 -34.67
CA LEU A 568 -1.91 -3.11 -34.07
C LEU A 568 -1.68 -1.62 -33.84
N ARG A 569 -2.72 -0.88 -33.45
CA ARG A 569 -2.64 0.52 -33.04
C ARG A 569 -2.28 0.62 -31.56
N VAL A 570 -1.40 1.55 -31.21
CA VAL A 570 -0.99 1.81 -29.82
C VAL A 570 -1.38 3.25 -29.43
N PRO A 571 -2.13 3.43 -28.33
CA PRO A 571 -2.57 4.74 -27.90
C PRO A 571 -1.44 5.60 -27.35
N PRO A 572 -1.59 6.93 -27.35
CA PRO A 572 -0.67 7.86 -26.70
C PRO A 572 -0.88 7.84 -25.19
N ILE A 573 0.17 7.86 -24.40
CA ILE A 573 0.14 7.90 -22.91
C ILE A 573 -0.93 6.95 -22.37
N GLY A 574 -0.83 5.66 -22.74
CA GLY A 574 -1.85 4.70 -22.39
C GLY A 574 -1.44 3.27 -22.65
N GLY A 575 -2.31 2.34 -22.34
CA GLY A 575 -2.03 0.93 -22.49
C GLY A 575 -3.24 0.13 -22.92
N LEU A 576 -2.96 -1.07 -23.38
CA LEU A 576 -3.98 -2.03 -23.81
C LEU A 576 -3.68 -3.44 -23.32
N VAL A 577 -4.73 -4.24 -23.24
CA VAL A 577 -4.66 -5.66 -22.89
C VAL A 577 -5.24 -6.49 -24.01
N LEU A 578 -4.47 -7.50 -24.44
CA LEU A 578 -4.93 -8.51 -25.37
C LEU A 578 -5.17 -9.83 -24.63
N ALA A 579 -6.30 -10.47 -24.93
CA ALA A 579 -6.62 -11.82 -24.48
C ALA A 579 -6.58 -12.81 -25.65
N TYR A 580 -6.19 -14.04 -25.35
CA TYR A 580 -6.23 -15.14 -26.31
C TYR A 580 -7.67 -15.62 -26.51
N VAL A 581 -8.15 -15.65 -27.77
CA VAL A 581 -9.54 -15.99 -28.09
C VAL A 581 -9.69 -17.25 -28.96
N GLY A 582 -8.59 -17.90 -29.32
CA GLY A 582 -8.63 -19.19 -30.03
C GLY A 582 -7.41 -19.52 -30.86
N ALA A 583 -7.32 -20.78 -31.25
CA ALA A 583 -6.29 -21.27 -32.17
C ALA A 583 -6.53 -20.75 -33.61
N LEU A 584 -5.46 -20.66 -34.38
CA LEU A 584 -5.58 -20.48 -35.84
C LEU A 584 -6.25 -21.69 -36.46
N PRO A 585 -7.08 -21.50 -37.53
CA PRO A 585 -7.58 -22.63 -38.28
C PRO A 585 -6.41 -23.44 -38.83
N MET A 586 -6.48 -24.78 -38.69
CA MET A 586 -5.47 -25.64 -39.31
C MET A 586 -5.47 -25.37 -40.81
N ARG A 587 -4.35 -24.92 -41.37
CA ARG A 587 -4.17 -24.89 -42.81
C ARG A 587 -4.26 -26.34 -43.28
N PRO A 588 -5.03 -26.66 -44.34
CA PRO A 588 -4.96 -27.94 -44.98
C PRO A 588 -3.46 -28.18 -45.36
N VAL A 589 -2.92 -29.30 -44.99
CA VAL A 589 -1.63 -29.73 -45.53
C VAL A 589 -1.84 -29.83 -47.03
N GLU A 590 -1.29 -28.91 -47.82
CA GLU A 590 -1.19 -29.10 -49.26
C GLU A 590 -0.45 -30.39 -49.46
N GLU A 591 -1.13 -31.47 -49.89
CA GLU A 591 -0.51 -32.67 -50.35
C GLU A 591 0.49 -32.27 -51.42
N ALA A 592 1.79 -32.46 -51.11
CA ALA A 592 2.80 -32.28 -52.11
C ALA A 592 2.44 -33.20 -53.28
N THR A 593 1.93 -32.61 -54.36
CA THR A 593 1.68 -33.29 -55.61
C THR A 593 2.94 -33.99 -56.04
N ALA A 594 2.90 -35.32 -56.00
CA ALA A 594 3.97 -36.16 -56.49
C ALA A 594 4.31 -35.84 -57.92
N VAL A 595 5.45 -35.21 -58.15
CA VAL A 595 6.00 -35.05 -59.48
C VAL A 595 6.40 -36.47 -59.95
N SER A 596 5.69 -36.93 -60.98
CA SER A 596 5.96 -38.22 -61.65
C SER A 596 7.40 -38.27 -62.13
N THR A 597 8.12 -39.26 -61.66
CA THR A 597 9.48 -39.58 -62.13
C THR A 597 9.39 -40.30 -63.49
N GLY A 598 9.90 -39.63 -64.52
CA GLY A 598 10.36 -40.31 -65.75
C GLY A 598 11.70 -40.98 -65.49
N ALA A 599 11.78 -42.26 -65.93
CA ALA A 599 12.90 -43.16 -65.80
C ALA A 599 14.15 -42.69 -66.58
N ILE A 600 15.35 -43.10 -66.13
CA ILE A 600 16.41 -43.80 -66.80
C ILE A 600 17.80 -43.47 -66.17
N GLY A 601 18.58 -44.52 -65.85
CA GLY A 601 20.03 -44.44 -65.71
C GLY A 601 20.62 -45.14 -64.47
N LYS A 602 20.94 -46.44 -64.67
CA LYS A 602 21.81 -47.19 -63.75
C LYS A 602 23.24 -46.70 -63.85
N GLU A 603 23.91 -46.46 -62.72
CA GLU A 603 25.32 -46.89 -62.58
C GLU A 603 25.76 -46.89 -61.11
N LYS A 604 26.20 -48.07 -60.70
CA LYS A 604 27.20 -48.55 -59.75
C LYS A 604 27.51 -47.80 -58.44
N GLN A 605 27.33 -48.56 -57.39
CA GLN A 605 28.03 -48.46 -56.09
C GLN A 605 29.55 -48.74 -56.26
N PRO A 606 30.39 -48.26 -55.32
CA PRO A 606 31.11 -49.24 -54.49
C PRO A 606 31.13 -48.88 -52.99
N GLU A 607 30.85 -49.95 -52.25
CA GLU A 607 31.43 -50.54 -51.04
C GLU A 607 31.90 -49.64 -49.86
N THR A 608 31.31 -50.00 -48.81
CA THR A 608 31.61 -49.96 -47.36
C THR A 608 33.07 -49.95 -46.96
N LYS A 609 33.43 -49.15 -45.93
CA LYS A 609 34.34 -49.59 -44.87
C LYS A 609 33.84 -49.08 -43.48
N GLN A 610 33.88 -50.06 -42.56
CA GLN A 610 33.43 -50.05 -41.18
C GLN A 610 34.24 -49.13 -40.24
N ALA A 611 33.64 -48.82 -39.16
CA ALA A 611 34.16 -48.22 -37.95
C ALA A 611 35.29 -48.99 -37.26
N PRO A 612 35.97 -48.37 -36.28
CA PRO A 612 35.84 -49.02 -34.96
C PRO A 612 35.52 -48.10 -33.79
N LYS A 613 34.83 -48.72 -32.86
CA LYS A 613 34.60 -48.31 -31.48
C LYS A 613 35.88 -48.32 -30.66
N THR A 614 36.03 -47.41 -29.67
CA THR A 614 36.49 -47.81 -28.31
C THR A 614 36.35 -46.62 -27.34
N HIS A 615 35.64 -46.87 -26.28
CA HIS A 615 35.87 -46.75 -24.84
C HIS A 615 36.34 -45.42 -24.22
N SER A 616 35.52 -44.92 -23.33
CA SER A 616 35.91 -44.15 -22.13
C SER A 616 36.92 -44.92 -21.26
N PRO A 617 37.72 -44.22 -20.38
CA PRO A 617 37.23 -43.89 -19.06
C PRO A 617 37.82 -42.60 -18.40
N LEU A 618 37.02 -42.11 -17.44
CA LEU A 618 37.33 -41.39 -16.17
C LEU A 618 38.78 -41.01 -15.82
N ALA A 619 39.02 -39.75 -15.41
CA ALA A 619 39.31 -39.28 -14.06
C ALA A 619 40.18 -38.03 -14.00
N LYS A 620 39.72 -37.08 -13.17
CA LYS A 620 40.44 -36.18 -12.26
C LYS A 620 41.65 -35.37 -12.78
N SER A 621 41.58 -34.03 -12.70
CA SER A 621 42.35 -33.28 -11.69
C SER A 621 42.21 -31.74 -11.92
N ALA A 622 42.10 -31.05 -10.80
CA ALA A 622 42.14 -29.61 -10.65
C ALA A 622 43.48 -29.01 -11.09
N LYS A 623 43.45 -27.81 -11.67
CA LYS A 623 44.49 -26.80 -11.43
C LYS A 623 43.93 -25.41 -11.63
N GLU A 624 44.09 -24.64 -10.58
CA GLU A 624 43.95 -23.18 -10.49
C GLU A 624 44.89 -22.45 -11.46
N SER A 625 44.49 -21.32 -11.97
CA SER A 625 45.37 -20.20 -12.32
C SER A 625 44.56 -18.91 -12.54
N PRO A 626 45.17 -17.70 -12.47
CA PRO A 626 44.85 -16.73 -11.43
C PRO A 626 44.10 -15.49 -11.96
N VAL A 627 43.34 -14.89 -11.05
CA VAL A 627 42.60 -13.63 -11.21
C VAL A 627 43.60 -12.46 -11.32
N GLN A 628 43.62 -11.77 -12.45
CA GLN A 628 44.25 -10.46 -12.56
C GLN A 628 43.36 -9.38 -11.94
N LYS A 629 43.85 -8.78 -10.87
CA LYS A 629 43.30 -7.56 -10.26
C LYS A 629 43.51 -6.36 -11.19
N ARG A 630 42.45 -5.75 -11.67
CA ARG A 630 42.48 -4.39 -12.24
C ARG A 630 42.16 -3.38 -11.16
N ALA A 631 43.07 -2.45 -10.97
CA ALA A 631 43.01 -1.36 -10.00
C ALA A 631 41.87 -0.38 -10.34
N VAL A 632 41.06 -0.08 -9.32
CA VAL A 632 40.06 1.00 -9.35
C VAL A 632 40.74 2.30 -8.97
N HIS A 633 40.82 3.25 -9.91
CA HIS A 633 41.23 4.61 -9.63
C HIS A 633 40.15 5.35 -8.82
N LYS A 634 40.48 5.70 -7.57
CA LYS A 634 39.74 6.64 -6.76
C LYS A 634 39.84 8.05 -7.36
N ARG A 635 38.72 8.61 -7.79
CA ARG A 635 38.58 10.06 -8.06
C ARG A 635 38.14 10.74 -6.75
N ALA A 636 38.87 11.77 -6.35
CA ALA A 636 38.59 12.62 -5.20
C ALA A 636 37.33 13.48 -5.45
N PRO A 637 36.55 13.84 -4.38
CA PRO A 637 35.36 14.67 -4.53
C PRO A 637 35.71 16.14 -4.74
N ALA A 638 35.01 16.77 -5.67
CA ALA A 638 35.09 18.20 -5.96
C ALA A 638 34.49 19.02 -4.79
N LYS A 639 35.26 20.00 -4.31
CA LYS A 639 34.84 20.99 -3.30
C LYS A 639 33.67 21.83 -3.83
N LYS A 640 32.50 21.76 -3.19
CA LYS A 640 31.45 22.74 -3.34
C LYS A 640 31.82 23.98 -2.50
N LYS A 641 31.87 25.14 -3.18
CA LYS A 641 31.95 26.45 -2.55
C LYS A 641 30.66 26.76 -1.82
N THR A 642 30.71 26.93 -0.52
CA THR A 642 29.65 27.51 0.31
C THR A 642 29.63 29.01 0.06
N ALA A 643 28.50 29.52 -0.44
CA ALA A 643 28.20 30.97 -0.40
C ALA A 643 27.44 31.25 0.91
N ASN A 644 28.06 32.04 1.76
CA ASN A 644 27.49 32.68 2.92
C ASN A 644 26.35 33.62 2.51
N ALA A 645 25.17 33.41 3.07
CA ALA A 645 24.16 34.44 3.23
C ALA A 645 23.62 34.31 4.66
N GLY A 646 24.37 34.85 5.59
CA GLY A 646 23.92 35.17 6.91
C GLY A 646 23.72 36.69 7.01
N GLU A 647 22.81 37.09 7.88
CA GLU A 647 22.44 38.44 8.28
C GLU A 647 21.33 39.13 7.48
N SER A 648 20.14 39.04 8.03
CA SER A 648 19.33 40.20 8.52
C SER A 648 17.91 39.70 8.80
N LEU A 649 17.55 39.63 10.06
CA LEU A 649 16.20 39.82 10.61
C LEU A 649 16.27 39.67 12.17
N ARG A 650 16.98 40.63 12.78
CA ARG A 650 16.75 41.01 14.17
C ARG A 650 16.57 42.50 14.20
N SER A 651 15.32 42.94 14.20
CA SER A 651 14.89 44.21 14.83
C SER A 651 13.50 44.60 14.30
N THR A 652 12.44 44.22 15.00
CA THR A 652 11.20 45.03 15.14
C THR A 652 10.28 44.32 16.15
N ALA A 653 10.68 44.39 17.39
CA ALA A 653 9.77 44.12 18.49
C ALA A 653 10.12 45.08 19.63
N LYS A 654 9.70 46.33 19.45
CA LYS A 654 9.55 47.33 20.53
C LYS A 654 8.95 48.62 19.92
N ARG A 655 7.62 48.70 19.98
CA ARG A 655 6.85 49.98 20.08
C ARG A 655 5.38 49.72 19.72
N SER A 656 4.57 49.47 20.71
CA SER A 656 3.17 49.92 20.76
C SER A 656 2.55 49.51 22.10
N LYS A 657 2.98 50.19 23.17
CA LYS A 657 2.17 50.39 24.36
C LYS A 657 2.05 51.88 24.55
N ARG A 658 0.93 52.46 24.07
CA ARG A 658 0.33 53.69 24.64
C ARG A 658 -0.91 54.08 23.82
N ASN A 659 -1.96 54.31 24.56
CA ASN A 659 -3.20 55.02 24.17
C ASN A 659 -4.36 54.14 23.68
N SER A 660 -5.24 53.79 24.59
CA SER A 660 -6.63 54.28 24.59
C SER A 660 -7.31 54.06 25.93
N LYS A 661 -7.29 55.08 26.77
CA LYS A 661 -8.37 55.37 27.72
C LYS A 661 -9.28 56.41 27.08
N LYS A 662 -10.62 56.21 27.19
CA LYS A 662 -11.79 57.08 26.91
C LYS A 662 -12.47 56.80 25.54
N LYS A 663 -13.53 56.06 25.51
CA LYS A 663 -14.95 56.35 25.74
C LYS A 663 -15.72 55.04 25.83
#